data_59408062ad0a7c59b35b07d245374e50
#
_entry.id   59408062ad0a7c59b35b07d245374e50
#
_cell.length_a   1.000
_cell.length_b   1.000
_cell.length_c   1.000
_cell.angle_alpha   90.00
_cell.angle_beta   90.00
_cell.angle_gamma   90.00
#
_symmetry.space_group_name_H-M   'P 1'
#
loop_
_entity.id
_entity.type
_entity.pdbx_description
1 polymer ?
#
loop_
_entity_poly.entity_id
_entity_poly.type
_entity_poly.pdbx_seq_one_letter_code
_entity_poly.pdbx_strand_id
1 'polypeptide(L)'
;MYELLNSKNLSGLMQRIIGTLLMIMSGLPLAYADDAIEEERIQARLNWVPLAQVKPEDRDERCLKCRGQYQDPLANVDRSTPPNQLDLEVSAGDSDITDDTLYFSDDVTVSQGNRMLKAQEVIIDRVEQTVSAQGPIEVREPGIVMYGDQITYDSLSERASLSDAEFVMYEQQLYGIAESVTRDANGSLEIEDGQLTFCAPADPSWLVTAKTLTVDPNTNTGEAWGARIDIKDVPVAYLPWVQFPLSDRRKTGLLFPDISSDTRGGLDVTVPIYMNLAPNYDATYSPRLIQDRGLVHQLNTRFLGRQTGLWDVSGTYLRDDDLDVSGGENNRWLINVLQSSDPSARLRTSINFSKVSDNEYLRDLENNSLSAQRQTALLQRARVDWLADNWLFGLEAQQFQSIAEDLTDNYKRLPQVSAVWRGDAKLGPLEPLLKLQAANFDTDLDKVKGQRVYQELGINLPITRDYGFLNTSLMHRSIQYRLKTPDTSETRNESVSSWLGRIEGGLEFERDTELFGLSFTQTLEPRVQYLYAGYDDHAGIPDFDSAELTFSYRQLFRNTRFSGYDRLADANQLSLGVTSRLIDSATGKERVSASFGQLINFKDQRVRLKESDAALTDEGSALAFALNVRTTERWSIHSNLLFDSYENKLDAANVLVGFRPNKDAIMNVGYTLREPPASFAARPVTEQVNTSAYIPINDNWSAFGAVRYSLEIGSSVEDMIGVEYDGCCWRVRLIYMSYLDTLRDVDVFIPEPELTRDRAFQFQFVLKGLGGFGNRVDNLMQDMIRGFNAKR
;
A
#
# COMPACT_ATOMS: atom_id res chain seq x y z
N MET A 1 20.21 25.63 8.59
CA MET A 1 20.98 24.70 7.72
C MET A 1 22.42 24.54 8.16
N TYR A 2 23.10 25.56 8.73
CA TYR A 2 24.46 25.43 9.27
C TYR A 2 24.49 24.76 10.67
N GLU A 3 23.44 24.92 11.47
CA GLU A 3 23.31 24.24 12.79
C GLU A 3 22.89 22.76 12.67
N LEU A 4 22.24 22.34 11.58
CA LEU A 4 21.83 20.95 11.33
C LEU A 4 23.02 20.01 11.00
N LEU A 5 24.14 20.56 10.56
CA LEU A 5 25.35 19.80 10.23
C LEU A 5 26.33 19.61 11.42
N ASN A 6 26.04 20.22 12.54
CA ASN A 6 26.95 20.25 13.68
C ASN A 6 26.57 19.34 14.87
N SER A 7 25.61 18.43 14.67
CA SER A 7 25.34 17.41 15.68
C SER A 7 26.43 16.32 15.61
N LYS A 8 27.22 16.22 16.65
CA LYS A 8 28.38 15.32 16.78
C LYS A 8 28.08 13.80 16.73
N ASN A 9 26.90 13.39 16.34
CA ASN A 9 26.44 11.99 16.34
C ASN A 9 26.02 11.42 14.98
N LEU A 10 26.34 12.08 13.87
CA LEU A 10 26.26 11.38 12.57
C LEU A 10 27.53 10.53 12.43
N SER A 11 27.37 9.21 12.49
CA SER A 11 28.46 8.28 12.30
C SER A 11 29.27 8.67 11.04
N GLY A 12 30.60 8.69 11.15
CA GLY A 12 31.50 9.12 10.06
C GLY A 12 31.33 8.37 8.73
N LEU A 13 30.60 7.24 8.76
CA LEU A 13 30.18 6.46 7.60
C LEU A 13 29.08 7.18 6.80
N MET A 14 28.09 7.76 7.47
CA MET A 14 26.97 8.46 6.80
C MET A 14 27.43 9.79 6.19
N GLN A 15 28.35 10.50 6.87
CA GLN A 15 29.00 11.68 6.31
C GLN A 15 29.84 11.34 5.06
N ARG A 16 30.52 10.19 5.06
CA ARG A 16 31.25 9.70 3.87
C ARG A 16 30.32 9.27 2.74
N ILE A 17 29.22 8.58 3.05
CA ILE A 17 28.22 8.17 2.05
C ILE A 17 27.52 9.38 1.45
N ILE A 18 27.06 10.33 2.26
CA ILE A 18 26.42 11.57 1.77
C ILE A 18 27.43 12.46 1.04
N GLY A 19 28.65 12.56 1.52
CA GLY A 19 29.73 13.30 0.86
C GLY A 19 30.09 12.69 -0.50
N THR A 20 30.18 11.36 -0.59
CA THR A 20 30.46 10.64 -1.83
C THR A 20 29.28 10.74 -2.81
N LEU A 21 28.04 10.63 -2.35
CA LEU A 21 26.85 10.84 -3.16
C LEU A 21 26.74 12.28 -3.67
N LEU A 22 27.05 13.28 -2.87
CA LEU A 22 27.09 14.69 -3.30
C LEU A 22 28.21 14.95 -4.33
N MET A 23 29.39 14.30 -4.20
CA MET A 23 30.47 14.38 -5.20
C MET A 23 30.09 13.68 -6.52
N ILE A 24 29.39 12.55 -6.45
CA ILE A 24 28.88 11.85 -7.63
C ILE A 24 27.82 12.71 -8.37
N MET A 25 27.03 13.52 -7.64
CA MET A 25 26.01 14.39 -8.24
C MET A 25 26.57 15.68 -8.87
N SER A 26 27.79 16.12 -8.51
CA SER A 26 28.38 17.37 -9.02
C SER A 26 29.22 17.23 -10.30
N GLY A 27 29.41 16.02 -10.79
CA GLY A 27 30.08 15.76 -12.07
C GLY A 27 29.19 16.02 -13.27
N LEU A 28 29.10 17.27 -13.73
CA LEU A 28 28.58 17.58 -15.09
C LEU A 28 29.69 17.26 -16.09
N PRO A 29 29.50 16.29 -17.02
CA PRO A 29 30.47 16.06 -18.10
C PRO A 29 30.36 17.21 -19.12
N LEU A 30 31.44 17.85 -19.42
CA LEU A 30 31.62 18.61 -20.65
C LEU A 30 31.80 17.60 -21.80
N ALA A 31 30.72 17.25 -22.46
CA ALA A 31 30.78 16.39 -23.66
C ALA A 31 31.46 17.13 -24.82
N TYR A 32 32.46 16.53 -25.41
CA TYR A 32 33.07 16.96 -26.66
C TYR A 32 32.21 16.49 -27.85
N ALA A 33 32.24 17.22 -28.95
CA ALA A 33 31.39 16.97 -30.12
C ALA A 33 31.67 15.60 -30.82
N ASP A 34 32.87 15.03 -30.65
CA ASP A 34 33.22 13.70 -31.17
C ASP A 34 32.51 12.57 -30.44
N ASP A 35 32.29 12.69 -29.13
CA ASP A 35 31.57 11.68 -28.34
C ASP A 35 30.09 11.56 -28.76
N ALA A 36 29.48 12.66 -29.18
CA ALA A 36 28.07 12.67 -29.57
C ALA A 36 27.80 11.91 -30.90
N ILE A 37 28.76 11.91 -31.83
CA ILE A 37 28.62 11.19 -33.13
C ILE A 37 28.79 9.68 -32.88
N GLU A 38 29.70 9.29 -32.01
CA GLU A 38 29.91 7.89 -31.68
C GLU A 38 28.73 7.34 -30.89
N GLU A 39 28.18 8.13 -29.94
CA GLU A 39 26.96 7.79 -29.22
C GLU A 39 25.78 7.54 -30.19
N GLU A 40 25.56 8.41 -31.18
CA GLU A 40 24.48 8.27 -32.16
C GLU A 40 24.69 7.01 -33.04
N ARG A 41 25.92 6.66 -33.37
CA ARG A 41 26.24 5.43 -34.12
C ARG A 41 25.96 4.16 -33.32
N ILE A 42 26.35 4.12 -32.03
CA ILE A 42 26.08 3.00 -31.13
C ILE A 42 24.56 2.83 -30.94
N GLN A 43 23.87 3.92 -30.70
CA GLN A 43 22.41 3.89 -30.53
C GLN A 43 21.68 3.38 -31.77
N ALA A 44 22.09 3.81 -32.97
CA ALA A 44 21.52 3.35 -34.23
C ALA A 44 21.77 1.86 -34.48
N ARG A 45 22.98 1.36 -34.19
CA ARG A 45 23.37 -0.05 -34.36
C ARG A 45 22.53 -0.96 -33.44
N LEU A 46 22.28 -0.53 -32.20
CA LEU A 46 21.54 -1.27 -31.22
C LEU A 46 20.00 -1.08 -31.30
N ASN A 47 19.54 -0.35 -32.29
CA ASN A 47 18.11 0.00 -32.44
C ASN A 47 17.54 0.78 -31.23
N TRP A 48 18.35 1.65 -30.66
CA TRP A 48 17.90 2.61 -29.67
C TRP A 48 17.17 3.77 -30.35
N VAL A 49 15.85 3.91 -30.07
CA VAL A 49 14.99 4.89 -30.72
C VAL A 49 14.62 5.97 -29.74
N PRO A 50 14.80 7.28 -30.06
CA PRO A 50 14.35 8.38 -29.23
C PRO A 50 12.88 8.28 -28.94
N LEU A 51 12.46 8.51 -27.66
CA LEU A 51 11.05 8.40 -27.22
C LEU A 51 10.09 9.30 -28.00
N ALA A 52 10.58 10.42 -28.57
CA ALA A 52 9.78 11.29 -29.40
C ALA A 52 9.32 10.60 -30.71
N GLN A 53 10.06 9.59 -31.19
CA GLN A 53 9.77 8.82 -32.40
C GLN A 53 8.98 7.54 -32.10
N VAL A 54 8.88 7.15 -30.84
CA VAL A 54 8.12 5.97 -30.40
C VAL A 54 6.67 6.35 -30.18
N LYS A 55 5.73 5.58 -30.76
CA LYS A 55 4.30 5.80 -30.56
C LYS A 55 3.96 5.65 -29.08
N PRO A 56 3.02 6.45 -28.53
CA PRO A 56 2.64 6.40 -27.13
C PRO A 56 2.23 5.01 -26.62
N GLU A 57 1.58 4.23 -27.46
CA GLU A 57 1.15 2.85 -27.17
C GLU A 57 2.29 1.84 -27.09
N ASP A 58 3.43 2.11 -27.76
CA ASP A 58 4.59 1.22 -27.84
C ASP A 58 5.70 1.61 -26.84
N ARG A 59 5.44 2.62 -25.99
CA ARG A 59 6.43 3.06 -25.00
C ARG A 59 6.46 2.15 -23.79
N ASP A 60 7.67 1.66 -23.47
CA ASP A 60 7.89 0.89 -22.26
C ASP A 60 7.76 1.80 -21.01
N GLU A 61 6.95 1.37 -20.05
CA GLU A 61 6.74 2.13 -18.80
C GLU A 61 8.04 2.33 -18.00
N ARG A 62 8.99 1.43 -18.12
CA ARG A 62 10.32 1.52 -17.48
C ARG A 62 11.18 2.63 -18.08
N CYS A 63 10.98 2.93 -19.34
CA CYS A 63 11.77 3.89 -20.11
C CYS A 63 11.15 5.30 -20.23
N LEU A 64 10.03 5.57 -19.57
CA LEU A 64 9.33 6.87 -19.70
C LEU A 64 10.16 8.10 -19.33
N LYS A 65 11.19 7.92 -18.50
CA LYS A 65 12.15 8.97 -18.12
C LYS A 65 13.47 8.89 -18.91
N CYS A 66 13.59 7.94 -19.82
CA CYS A 66 14.76 7.80 -20.69
C CYS A 66 14.62 8.71 -21.91
N ARG A 67 15.74 8.98 -22.56
CA ARG A 67 15.76 9.72 -23.84
C ARG A 67 15.26 8.87 -25.00
N GLY A 68 15.30 7.53 -24.88
CA GLY A 68 14.88 6.57 -25.87
C GLY A 68 14.59 5.21 -25.25
N GLN A 69 14.32 4.23 -26.09
CA GLN A 69 14.16 2.81 -25.74
C GLN A 69 14.65 1.92 -26.87
N TYR A 70 15.01 0.69 -26.56
CA TYR A 70 15.33 -0.30 -27.58
C TYR A 70 14.06 -0.77 -28.28
N GLN A 71 14.10 -0.84 -29.63
CA GLN A 71 12.99 -1.36 -30.41
C GLN A 71 13.46 -2.56 -31.26
N ASP A 72 12.79 -3.70 -31.08
CA ASP A 72 13.06 -4.88 -31.90
C ASP A 72 12.50 -4.67 -33.30
N PRO A 73 13.35 -4.60 -34.33
CA PRO A 73 12.90 -4.48 -35.72
C PRO A 73 12.17 -5.74 -36.21
N LEU A 74 12.31 -6.88 -35.51
CA LEU A 74 11.65 -8.15 -35.78
C LEU A 74 10.46 -8.45 -34.84
N ALA A 75 9.95 -7.45 -34.10
CA ALA A 75 8.85 -7.63 -33.15
C ALA A 75 7.57 -8.20 -33.78
N ASN A 76 7.29 -7.84 -35.05
CA ASN A 76 6.04 -8.19 -35.76
C ASN A 76 6.21 -9.33 -36.77
N VAL A 77 7.32 -10.06 -36.75
CA VAL A 77 7.59 -11.14 -37.71
C VAL A 77 6.84 -12.39 -37.29
N ASP A 78 6.31 -13.13 -38.28
CA ASP A 78 5.61 -14.40 -38.02
C ASP A 78 6.59 -15.45 -37.45
N ARG A 79 6.25 -15.97 -36.28
CA ARG A 79 7.01 -16.97 -35.52
C ARG A 79 6.36 -18.36 -35.53
N SER A 80 5.36 -18.56 -36.40
CA SER A 80 4.56 -19.80 -36.42
C SER A 80 5.36 -21.02 -36.87
N THR A 81 6.35 -20.83 -37.73
CA THR A 81 7.22 -21.89 -38.23
C THR A 81 8.61 -21.81 -37.53
N PRO A 82 9.04 -22.89 -36.84
CA PRO A 82 10.38 -22.92 -36.22
C PRO A 82 11.48 -22.73 -37.29
N PRO A 83 12.51 -21.90 -37.01
CA PRO A 83 13.56 -21.59 -38.02
C PRO A 83 14.26 -22.84 -38.57
N ASN A 84 14.47 -23.87 -37.76
CA ASN A 84 15.10 -25.13 -38.16
C ASN A 84 14.29 -25.97 -39.18
N GLN A 85 13.05 -25.57 -39.47
CA GLN A 85 12.21 -26.18 -40.51
C GLN A 85 12.23 -25.39 -41.82
N LEU A 86 12.96 -24.26 -41.87
CA LEU A 86 13.09 -23.41 -43.02
C LEU A 86 14.47 -23.64 -43.69
N ASP A 87 14.55 -23.35 -44.98
CA ASP A 87 15.79 -23.48 -45.73
C ASP A 87 16.84 -22.51 -45.23
N LEU A 88 18.10 -22.95 -45.26
CA LEU A 88 19.27 -22.13 -44.97
C LEU A 88 19.69 -21.44 -46.27
N GLU A 89 19.70 -20.11 -46.27
CA GLU A 89 20.16 -19.30 -47.41
C GLU A 89 21.50 -18.64 -47.08
N VAL A 90 22.45 -18.72 -48.00
CA VAL A 90 23.76 -18.08 -47.87
C VAL A 90 23.98 -17.16 -49.06
N SER A 91 24.34 -15.91 -48.77
CA SER A 91 24.76 -14.91 -49.75
C SER A 91 26.19 -14.45 -49.43
N ALA A 92 27.09 -14.48 -50.36
CA ALA A 92 28.50 -14.07 -50.21
C ALA A 92 29.04 -13.48 -51.52
N GLY A 93 30.06 -12.65 -51.46
CA GLY A 93 30.73 -12.08 -52.62
C GLY A 93 31.62 -13.11 -53.32
N ASP A 94 32.25 -14.02 -52.56
CA ASP A 94 33.08 -15.11 -53.08
C ASP A 94 32.84 -16.40 -52.33
N SER A 95 33.04 -17.55 -52.99
CA SER A 95 32.87 -18.87 -52.33
C SER A 95 33.84 -19.89 -52.92
N ASP A 96 34.48 -20.68 -52.06
CA ASP A 96 35.30 -21.86 -52.42
C ASP A 96 34.66 -23.10 -51.73
N ILE A 97 34.28 -24.07 -52.56
CA ILE A 97 33.53 -25.23 -52.13
C ILE A 97 34.30 -26.49 -52.42
N THR A 98 34.74 -27.20 -51.42
CA THR A 98 35.33 -28.52 -51.45
C THR A 98 34.42 -29.60 -50.92
N ASP A 99 34.79 -30.90 -51.04
CA ASP A 99 33.96 -31.97 -50.44
C ASP A 99 33.87 -31.91 -48.95
N ASP A 100 34.90 -31.41 -48.27
CA ASP A 100 35.01 -31.39 -46.79
C ASP A 100 34.67 -30.01 -46.19
N THR A 101 34.90 -28.91 -46.92
CA THR A 101 34.82 -27.55 -46.40
C THR A 101 34.13 -26.61 -47.40
N LEU A 102 33.23 -25.76 -46.89
CA LEU A 102 32.63 -24.66 -47.61
C LEU A 102 33.21 -23.36 -47.02
N TYR A 103 33.84 -22.56 -47.83
CA TYR A 103 34.39 -21.26 -47.48
C TYR A 103 33.63 -20.17 -48.22
N PHE A 104 33.10 -19.21 -47.48
CA PHE A 104 32.40 -18.02 -47.98
C PHE A 104 33.10 -16.78 -47.47
N SER A 105 33.29 -15.80 -48.34
CA SER A 105 33.91 -14.52 -47.99
C SER A 105 33.26 -13.36 -48.72
N ASP A 106 33.62 -12.15 -48.27
CA ASP A 106 33.12 -10.88 -48.79
C ASP A 106 31.63 -10.63 -48.50
N ASP A 107 31.36 -10.05 -47.34
CA ASP A 107 30.03 -9.66 -46.83
C ASP A 107 29.01 -10.84 -46.80
N VAL A 108 29.38 -11.86 -46.06
CA VAL A 108 28.59 -13.10 -45.96
C VAL A 108 27.37 -12.88 -45.10
N THR A 109 26.20 -13.21 -45.64
CA THR A 109 24.95 -13.26 -44.92
C THR A 109 24.36 -14.67 -44.95
N VAL A 110 24.17 -15.24 -43.77
CA VAL A 110 23.49 -16.54 -43.58
C VAL A 110 22.16 -16.28 -42.93
N SER A 111 21.08 -16.73 -43.53
CA SER A 111 19.71 -16.56 -42.98
C SER A 111 18.97 -17.90 -42.94
N GLN A 112 18.16 -18.07 -41.90
CA GLN A 112 17.23 -19.19 -41.73
C GLN A 112 15.94 -18.68 -41.09
N GLY A 113 14.98 -18.40 -41.95
CA GLY A 113 13.73 -17.75 -41.50
C GLY A 113 13.99 -16.37 -40.88
N ASN A 114 13.72 -16.22 -39.61
CA ASN A 114 13.87 -14.95 -38.88
C ASN A 114 15.25 -14.79 -38.21
N ARG A 115 16.16 -15.74 -38.41
CA ARG A 115 17.50 -15.68 -37.88
C ARG A 115 18.45 -15.21 -38.96
N MET A 116 19.36 -14.35 -38.61
CA MET A 116 20.38 -13.83 -39.57
C MET A 116 21.73 -13.75 -38.87
N LEU A 117 22.74 -14.21 -39.57
CA LEU A 117 24.17 -14.04 -39.25
C LEU A 117 24.80 -13.26 -40.37
N LYS A 118 25.49 -12.16 -40.08
CA LYS A 118 26.40 -11.48 -40.98
C LYS A 118 27.82 -11.62 -40.48
N ALA A 119 28.76 -11.83 -41.40
CA ALA A 119 30.18 -11.96 -41.10
C ALA A 119 31.01 -11.57 -42.32
N GLN A 120 32.30 -11.38 -42.14
CA GLN A 120 33.19 -11.16 -43.23
C GLN A 120 33.59 -12.50 -43.93
N GLU A 121 33.77 -13.53 -43.13
CA GLU A 121 34.12 -14.88 -43.58
C GLU A 121 33.31 -15.92 -42.82
N VAL A 122 32.86 -16.98 -43.52
CA VAL A 122 32.17 -18.12 -42.88
C VAL A 122 32.76 -19.41 -43.43
N ILE A 123 33.17 -20.30 -42.53
CA ILE A 123 33.71 -21.62 -42.83
C ILE A 123 32.77 -22.68 -42.29
N ILE A 124 32.35 -23.61 -43.15
CA ILE A 124 31.53 -24.76 -42.73
C ILE A 124 32.39 -26.01 -42.97
N ASP A 125 32.80 -26.65 -41.88
CA ASP A 125 33.50 -27.93 -41.91
C ASP A 125 32.47 -29.07 -41.81
N ARG A 126 32.36 -29.84 -42.87
CA ARG A 126 31.41 -30.95 -42.98
C ARG A 126 31.88 -32.20 -42.22
N VAL A 127 33.20 -32.36 -42.02
CA VAL A 127 33.81 -33.50 -41.35
C VAL A 127 33.68 -33.35 -39.86
N GLU A 128 34.03 -32.17 -39.34
CA GLU A 128 33.90 -31.83 -37.92
C GLU A 128 32.49 -31.34 -37.56
N GLN A 129 31.62 -31.09 -38.53
CA GLN A 129 30.27 -30.56 -38.38
C GLN A 129 30.24 -29.22 -37.62
N THR A 130 31.22 -28.38 -37.89
CA THR A 130 31.34 -27.06 -37.26
C THR A 130 31.11 -25.95 -38.26
N VAL A 131 30.56 -24.83 -37.76
CA VAL A 131 30.46 -23.56 -38.50
C VAL A 131 31.25 -22.52 -37.72
N SER A 132 32.20 -21.88 -38.35
CA SER A 132 32.95 -20.75 -37.80
C SER A 132 32.78 -19.53 -38.65
N ALA A 133 32.59 -18.36 -38.05
CA ALA A 133 32.57 -17.10 -38.77
C ALA A 133 33.48 -16.09 -38.06
N GLN A 134 34.15 -15.25 -38.86
CA GLN A 134 35.14 -14.27 -38.41
C GLN A 134 34.89 -12.89 -39.04
N GLY A 135 35.40 -11.84 -38.36
CA GLY A 135 35.21 -10.44 -38.72
C GLY A 135 34.09 -9.80 -37.90
N PRO A 136 33.62 -8.63 -38.23
CA PRO A 136 32.49 -8.04 -37.48
C PRO A 136 31.26 -8.91 -37.67
N ILE A 137 30.90 -9.62 -36.59
CA ILE A 137 29.74 -10.50 -36.54
C ILE A 137 28.50 -9.71 -36.13
N GLU A 138 27.38 -9.91 -36.85
CA GLU A 138 26.06 -9.52 -36.42
C GLU A 138 25.15 -10.75 -36.41
N VAL A 139 24.67 -11.15 -35.23
CA VAL A 139 23.61 -12.17 -35.06
C VAL A 139 22.31 -11.48 -34.65
N ARG A 140 21.25 -11.74 -35.41
CA ARG A 140 19.95 -11.16 -35.15
C ARG A 140 18.87 -12.24 -35.14
N GLU A 141 18.16 -12.30 -34.05
CA GLU A 141 16.94 -13.12 -33.87
C GLU A 141 15.82 -12.25 -33.28
N PRO A 142 14.53 -12.62 -33.39
CA PRO A 142 13.45 -11.92 -32.72
C PRO A 142 13.69 -11.84 -31.21
N GLY A 143 13.73 -10.62 -30.68
CA GLY A 143 13.97 -10.34 -29.25
C GLY A 143 15.42 -10.08 -28.87
N ILE A 144 16.41 -10.36 -29.74
CA ILE A 144 17.82 -10.16 -29.42
C ILE A 144 18.65 -9.75 -30.65
N VAL A 145 19.65 -8.89 -30.45
CA VAL A 145 20.74 -8.66 -31.37
C VAL A 145 22.05 -8.83 -30.62
N MET A 146 23.03 -9.45 -31.28
CA MET A 146 24.38 -9.65 -30.75
C MET A 146 25.41 -9.26 -31.81
N TYR A 147 26.48 -8.62 -31.39
CA TYR A 147 27.68 -8.28 -32.17
C TYR A 147 28.89 -8.93 -31.51
N GLY A 148 29.90 -9.26 -32.26
CA GLY A 148 31.14 -9.86 -31.77
C GLY A 148 32.20 -9.99 -32.85
N ASP A 149 33.35 -10.61 -32.55
CA ASP A 149 34.47 -10.74 -33.46
C ASP A 149 34.55 -12.13 -34.10
N GLN A 150 34.17 -13.17 -33.37
CA GLN A 150 34.19 -14.53 -33.83
C GLN A 150 33.01 -15.33 -33.26
N ILE A 151 32.35 -16.12 -34.10
CA ILE A 151 31.33 -17.09 -33.66
C ILE A 151 31.74 -18.50 -34.13
N THR A 152 31.54 -19.48 -33.24
CA THR A 152 31.69 -20.90 -33.59
C THR A 152 30.40 -21.63 -33.21
N TYR A 153 29.92 -22.50 -34.08
CA TYR A 153 28.77 -23.36 -33.84
C TYR A 153 29.14 -24.81 -34.09
N ASP A 154 28.97 -25.65 -33.12
CA ASP A 154 29.13 -27.10 -33.22
C ASP A 154 27.75 -27.75 -33.35
N SER A 155 27.47 -28.34 -34.53
CA SER A 155 26.17 -28.95 -34.80
C SER A 155 25.94 -30.28 -34.11
N LEU A 156 26.97 -30.96 -33.64
CA LEU A 156 26.85 -32.22 -32.87
C LEU A 156 26.42 -31.94 -31.43
N SER A 157 26.98 -30.92 -30.79
CA SER A 157 26.64 -30.49 -29.43
C SER A 157 25.56 -29.41 -29.40
N GLU A 158 25.15 -28.87 -30.57
CA GLU A 158 24.25 -27.72 -30.74
C GLU A 158 24.69 -26.50 -29.91
N ARG A 159 26.01 -26.33 -29.74
CA ARG A 159 26.60 -25.27 -28.93
C ARG A 159 27.13 -24.15 -29.84
N ALA A 160 26.74 -22.91 -29.52
CA ALA A 160 27.25 -21.72 -30.18
C ALA A 160 28.04 -20.86 -29.19
N SER A 161 29.18 -20.32 -29.56
CA SER A 161 29.99 -19.41 -28.76
C SER A 161 30.39 -18.19 -29.55
N LEU A 162 30.12 -17.00 -29.02
CA LEU A 162 30.46 -15.69 -29.59
C LEU A 162 31.45 -15.00 -28.65
N SER A 163 32.61 -14.57 -29.20
CA SER A 163 33.65 -13.84 -28.47
C SER A 163 33.44 -12.31 -28.62
N ASP A 164 33.94 -11.56 -27.63
CA ASP A 164 33.85 -10.09 -27.57
C ASP A 164 32.41 -9.58 -27.84
N ALA A 165 31.46 -10.17 -27.13
CA ALA A 165 30.06 -10.01 -27.39
C ALA A 165 29.50 -8.69 -26.86
N GLU A 166 28.77 -7.97 -27.70
CA GLU A 166 27.89 -6.87 -27.33
C GLU A 166 26.47 -7.24 -27.74
N PHE A 167 25.49 -7.10 -26.81
CA PHE A 167 24.12 -7.56 -27.08
C PHE A 167 23.03 -6.68 -26.47
N VAL A 168 21.86 -6.75 -27.12
CA VAL A 168 20.61 -6.16 -26.58
C VAL A 168 19.51 -7.20 -26.54
N MET A 169 18.88 -7.34 -25.37
CA MET A 169 17.63 -8.09 -25.19
C MET A 169 16.46 -7.09 -25.19
N TYR A 170 15.73 -7.04 -26.30
CA TYR A 170 14.72 -6.00 -26.53
C TYR A 170 13.54 -6.06 -25.58
N GLU A 171 13.02 -7.25 -25.26
CA GLU A 171 11.89 -7.42 -24.36
C GLU A 171 12.23 -6.99 -22.92
N GLN A 172 13.47 -7.20 -22.50
CA GLN A 172 13.95 -6.82 -21.18
C GLN A 172 14.45 -5.37 -21.12
N GLN A 173 14.64 -4.71 -22.26
CA GLN A 173 15.32 -3.40 -22.38
C GLN A 173 16.74 -3.47 -21.77
N LEU A 174 17.43 -4.60 -21.95
CA LEU A 174 18.72 -4.91 -21.35
C LEU A 174 19.84 -4.80 -22.39
N TYR A 175 20.88 -4.06 -22.05
CA TYR A 175 22.12 -3.97 -22.79
C TYR A 175 23.23 -4.68 -22.03
N GLY A 176 24.10 -5.38 -22.74
CA GLY A 176 25.24 -6.06 -22.16
C GLY A 176 26.42 -6.15 -23.07
N ILE A 177 27.62 -6.29 -22.45
CA ILE A 177 28.90 -6.66 -23.09
C ILE A 177 29.50 -7.82 -22.31
N ALA A 178 30.25 -8.70 -22.98
CA ALA A 178 30.85 -9.87 -22.36
C ALA A 178 32.09 -10.31 -23.11
N GLU A 179 33.05 -10.96 -22.44
CA GLU A 179 34.20 -11.59 -23.08
C GLU A 179 33.73 -12.74 -23.97
N SER A 180 32.77 -13.53 -23.49
CA SER A 180 32.14 -14.55 -24.31
C SER A 180 30.66 -14.77 -23.95
N VAL A 181 29.86 -15.13 -24.97
CA VAL A 181 28.48 -15.61 -24.81
C VAL A 181 28.36 -16.98 -25.45
N THR A 182 28.12 -17.99 -24.66
CA THR A 182 27.90 -19.37 -25.09
C THR A 182 26.47 -19.78 -24.95
N ARG A 183 25.86 -20.32 -25.98
CA ARG A 183 24.52 -20.90 -25.98
C ARG A 183 24.61 -22.42 -26.08
N ASP A 184 24.00 -23.11 -25.11
CA ASP A 184 23.90 -24.58 -25.11
C ASP A 184 22.66 -25.07 -25.89
N ALA A 185 22.66 -26.39 -26.21
CA ALA A 185 21.54 -27.06 -26.89
C ALA A 185 20.16 -26.86 -26.22
N ASN A 186 20.12 -26.74 -24.89
CA ASN A 186 18.89 -26.49 -24.12
C ASN A 186 18.40 -25.03 -24.19
N GLY A 187 19.19 -24.15 -24.91
CA GLY A 187 18.90 -22.73 -25.02
C GLY A 187 19.41 -21.88 -23.88
N SER A 188 20.12 -22.44 -22.89
CA SER A 188 20.73 -21.63 -21.83
C SER A 188 21.91 -20.84 -22.39
N LEU A 189 22.06 -19.61 -21.86
CA LEU A 189 23.16 -18.71 -22.18
C LEU A 189 24.11 -18.66 -20.99
N GLU A 190 25.40 -18.85 -21.26
CA GLU A 190 26.49 -18.62 -20.33
C GLU A 190 27.28 -17.41 -20.81
N ILE A 191 27.43 -16.42 -19.97
CA ILE A 191 28.04 -15.13 -20.24
C ILE A 191 29.25 -15.00 -19.32
N GLU A 192 30.45 -14.91 -19.86
CA GLU A 192 31.69 -14.77 -19.10
C GLU A 192 32.15 -13.32 -19.06
N ASP A 193 32.62 -12.87 -17.88
CA ASP A 193 33.02 -11.49 -17.59
C ASP A 193 32.04 -10.45 -18.16
N GLY A 194 30.73 -10.74 -17.86
CA GLY A 194 29.61 -9.96 -18.37
C GLY A 194 29.37 -8.66 -17.59
N GLN A 195 29.00 -7.62 -18.33
CA GLN A 195 28.53 -6.35 -17.81
C GLN A 195 27.13 -6.08 -18.36
N LEU A 196 26.18 -5.77 -17.49
CA LEU A 196 24.77 -5.61 -17.83
C LEU A 196 24.22 -4.30 -17.29
N THR A 197 23.35 -3.63 -18.06
CA THR A 197 22.62 -2.45 -17.62
C THR A 197 21.26 -2.33 -18.32
N PHE A 198 20.31 -1.67 -17.63
CA PHE A 198 19.04 -1.22 -18.21
C PHE A 198 19.08 0.30 -18.54
N CYS A 199 20.26 0.91 -18.42
CA CYS A 199 20.48 2.30 -18.82
C CYS A 199 20.64 2.42 -20.34
N ALA A 200 20.64 3.66 -20.83
CA ALA A 200 20.98 3.93 -22.23
C ALA A 200 22.41 3.43 -22.55
N PRO A 201 22.68 2.97 -23.77
CA PRO A 201 23.95 2.30 -24.11
C PRO A 201 25.19 3.21 -23.93
N ALA A 202 25.04 4.52 -24.11
CA ALA A 202 26.12 5.46 -23.99
C ALA A 202 26.27 6.14 -22.62
N ASP A 203 25.35 5.94 -21.69
CA ASP A 203 25.39 6.50 -20.33
C ASP A 203 24.97 5.45 -19.30
N PRO A 204 25.79 4.44 -19.03
CA PRO A 204 25.51 3.45 -18.01
C PRO A 204 25.69 4.09 -16.62
N SER A 205 24.64 4.72 -16.10
CA SER A 205 24.65 5.28 -14.74
C SER A 205 24.89 4.22 -13.67
N TRP A 206 24.64 2.95 -14.00
CA TRP A 206 24.98 1.78 -13.20
C TRP A 206 25.23 0.56 -14.08
N LEU A 207 26.09 -0.33 -13.61
CA LEU A 207 26.44 -1.61 -14.23
C LEU A 207 26.36 -2.74 -13.20
N VAL A 208 25.87 -3.89 -13.63
CA VAL A 208 26.09 -5.15 -12.92
C VAL A 208 27.19 -5.89 -13.67
N THR A 209 28.31 -6.15 -13.02
CA THR A 209 29.39 -6.98 -13.55
C THR A 209 29.34 -8.35 -12.89
N ALA A 210 29.55 -9.41 -13.63
CA ALA A 210 29.63 -10.77 -13.10
C ALA A 210 30.71 -11.58 -13.82
N LYS A 211 31.44 -12.42 -13.08
CA LYS A 211 32.41 -13.32 -13.69
C LYS A 211 31.73 -14.33 -14.57
N THR A 212 30.64 -14.91 -14.10
CA THR A 212 29.82 -15.83 -14.88
C THR A 212 28.38 -15.51 -14.63
N LEU A 213 27.62 -15.32 -15.71
CA LEU A 213 26.18 -15.15 -15.67
C LEU A 213 25.54 -16.23 -16.52
N THR A 214 24.71 -17.05 -15.91
CA THR A 214 23.94 -18.09 -16.61
C THR A 214 22.47 -17.65 -16.71
N VAL A 215 21.93 -17.66 -17.92
CA VAL A 215 20.52 -17.34 -18.21
C VAL A 215 19.84 -18.59 -18.74
N ASP A 216 18.93 -19.18 -17.98
CA ASP A 216 18.19 -20.38 -18.39
C ASP A 216 16.73 -20.02 -18.72
N PRO A 217 16.36 -20.00 -20.00
CA PRO A 217 15.00 -19.69 -20.43
C PRO A 217 13.97 -20.76 -20.02
N ASN A 218 14.39 -22.02 -19.81
CA ASN A 218 13.48 -23.12 -19.45
C ASN A 218 13.00 -22.99 -18.00
N THR A 219 13.91 -22.60 -17.11
CA THR A 219 13.58 -22.35 -15.71
C THR A 219 13.22 -20.89 -15.44
N ASN A 220 13.39 -20.00 -16.45
CA ASN A 220 13.25 -18.55 -16.32
C ASN A 220 14.10 -17.99 -15.16
N THR A 221 15.37 -18.44 -15.06
CA THR A 221 16.32 -17.97 -14.05
C THR A 221 17.57 -17.42 -14.65
N GLY A 222 18.10 -16.37 -13.98
CA GLY A 222 19.47 -15.97 -14.08
C GLY A 222 20.24 -16.33 -12.81
N GLU A 223 21.49 -16.77 -12.96
CA GLU A 223 22.46 -16.95 -11.88
C GLU A 223 23.70 -16.14 -12.20
N ALA A 224 24.19 -15.37 -11.22
CA ALA A 224 25.43 -14.63 -11.36
C ALA A 224 26.40 -14.99 -10.23
N TRP A 225 27.64 -15.28 -10.61
CA TRP A 225 28.75 -15.52 -9.70
C TRP A 225 29.72 -14.35 -9.72
N GLY A 226 30.16 -13.92 -8.53
CA GLY A 226 31.04 -12.76 -8.40
C GLY A 226 30.37 -11.46 -8.88
N ALA A 227 29.06 -11.33 -8.66
CA ALA A 227 28.30 -10.17 -9.09
C ALA A 227 28.66 -8.92 -8.29
N ARG A 228 28.94 -7.81 -8.99
CA ARG A 228 29.23 -6.50 -8.42
C ARG A 228 28.31 -5.46 -9.05
N ILE A 229 27.80 -4.56 -8.26
CA ILE A 229 26.99 -3.43 -8.72
C ILE A 229 27.86 -2.18 -8.61
N ASP A 230 28.10 -1.54 -9.73
CA ASP A 230 28.83 -0.29 -9.83
C ASP A 230 27.86 0.85 -10.18
N ILE A 231 28.00 2.00 -9.51
CA ILE A 231 27.29 3.23 -9.83
C ILE A 231 28.33 4.27 -10.24
N LYS A 232 28.30 4.70 -11.50
CA LYS A 232 29.33 5.59 -12.07
C LYS A 232 30.74 5.14 -11.68
N ASP A 233 31.04 3.89 -11.99
CA ASP A 233 32.33 3.22 -11.75
C ASP A 233 32.72 3.03 -10.27
N VAL A 234 31.84 3.38 -9.33
CA VAL A 234 32.06 3.15 -7.90
C VAL A 234 31.36 1.85 -7.48
N PRO A 235 32.08 0.84 -6.98
CA PRO A 235 31.48 -0.39 -6.50
C PRO A 235 30.68 -0.14 -5.22
N VAL A 236 29.37 -0.39 -5.26
CA VAL A 236 28.45 -0.15 -4.12
C VAL A 236 27.97 -1.45 -3.48
N ALA A 237 27.99 -2.56 -4.19
CA ALA A 237 27.60 -3.86 -3.67
C ALA A 237 28.39 -4.99 -4.33
N TYR A 238 28.64 -6.06 -3.56
CA TYR A 238 29.24 -7.29 -4.05
C TYR A 238 28.48 -8.49 -3.50
N LEU A 239 28.08 -9.40 -4.39
CA LEU A 239 27.40 -10.64 -4.07
C LEU A 239 28.22 -11.79 -4.65
N PRO A 240 28.76 -12.69 -3.80
CA PRO A 240 29.53 -13.84 -4.28
C PRO A 240 28.73 -14.72 -5.25
N TRP A 241 27.43 -14.82 -4.98
CA TRP A 241 26.46 -15.53 -5.79
C TRP A 241 25.08 -14.89 -5.62
N VAL A 242 24.32 -14.77 -6.70
CA VAL A 242 22.94 -14.31 -6.69
C VAL A 242 22.15 -15.03 -7.77
N GLN A 243 20.91 -15.43 -7.45
CA GLN A 243 19.95 -15.95 -8.40
C GLN A 243 18.76 -14.98 -8.50
N PHE A 244 18.31 -14.72 -9.71
CA PHE A 244 17.19 -13.80 -9.96
C PHE A 244 16.23 -14.36 -11.01
N PRO A 245 14.93 -14.00 -10.96
CA PRO A 245 13.96 -14.39 -11.96
C PRO A 245 14.11 -13.53 -13.23
N LEU A 246 13.94 -14.15 -14.38
CA LEU A 246 13.89 -13.46 -15.70
C LEU A 246 12.46 -13.07 -16.08
N SER A 247 11.48 -13.41 -15.28
CA SER A 247 10.06 -13.14 -15.49
C SER A 247 9.41 -12.81 -14.14
N ASP A 248 8.13 -12.41 -14.15
CA ASP A 248 7.34 -12.12 -12.94
C ASP A 248 7.08 -13.35 -12.04
N ARG A 249 7.71 -14.49 -12.34
CA ARG A 249 7.60 -15.71 -11.51
C ARG A 249 8.37 -15.54 -10.21
N ARG A 250 7.73 -15.93 -9.11
CA ARG A 250 8.35 -15.91 -7.78
C ARG A 250 9.52 -16.88 -7.70
N LYS A 251 10.65 -16.43 -7.17
CA LYS A 251 11.85 -17.25 -6.94
C LYS A 251 12.46 -17.00 -5.58
N THR A 252 13.10 -18.03 -5.03
CA THR A 252 13.92 -17.91 -3.83
C THR A 252 15.17 -17.09 -4.13
N GLY A 253 15.45 -16.09 -3.27
CA GLY A 253 16.62 -15.24 -3.42
C GLY A 253 16.68 -14.12 -2.39
N LEU A 254 17.78 -13.40 -2.41
CA LEU A 254 17.95 -12.17 -1.64
C LEU A 254 17.08 -11.07 -2.26
N LEU A 255 16.36 -10.35 -1.42
CA LEU A 255 15.71 -9.11 -1.81
C LEU A 255 16.64 -7.94 -1.48
N PHE A 256 16.34 -6.79 -2.06
CA PHE A 256 17.12 -5.58 -1.78
C PHE A 256 17.01 -5.19 -0.30
N PRO A 257 18.16 -4.81 0.32
CA PRO A 257 18.17 -4.40 1.73
C PRO A 257 17.45 -3.07 1.94
N ASP A 258 16.85 -2.89 3.11
CA ASP A 258 16.36 -1.60 3.59
C ASP A 258 17.41 -0.98 4.53
N ILE A 259 17.67 0.32 4.36
CA ILE A 259 18.62 1.08 5.17
C ILE A 259 17.94 2.35 5.66
N SER A 260 17.93 2.56 6.97
CA SER A 260 17.40 3.75 7.61
C SER A 260 18.24 4.12 8.85
N SER A 261 17.97 5.25 9.44
CA SER A 261 18.57 5.64 10.72
C SER A 261 17.60 6.52 11.50
N ASP A 262 17.50 6.29 12.80
CA ASP A 262 16.68 7.11 13.69
C ASP A 262 17.40 7.43 15.01
N THR A 263 16.79 8.28 15.84
CA THR A 263 17.36 8.70 17.14
C THR A 263 17.20 7.65 18.24
N ARG A 264 16.42 6.57 18.00
CA ARG A 264 16.11 5.53 19.00
C ARG A 264 16.98 4.29 18.90
N GLY A 265 17.52 4.01 17.73
CA GLY A 265 18.26 2.78 17.47
C GLY A 265 19.52 2.97 16.64
N GLY A 266 19.79 4.18 16.13
CA GLY A 266 20.91 4.45 15.25
C GLY A 266 20.69 3.90 13.83
N LEU A 267 21.73 3.34 13.22
CA LEU A 267 21.67 2.73 11.89
C LEU A 267 20.88 1.42 11.93
N ASP A 268 19.94 1.26 11.00
CA ASP A 268 19.06 0.11 10.86
C ASP A 268 19.17 -0.49 9.45
N VAL A 269 19.64 -1.72 9.37
CA VAL A 269 19.86 -2.44 8.11
C VAL A 269 19.08 -3.76 8.13
N THR A 270 18.18 -3.93 7.18
CA THR A 270 17.39 -5.16 6.99
C THR A 270 17.75 -5.81 5.67
N VAL A 271 18.04 -7.12 5.68
CA VAL A 271 18.37 -7.89 4.46
C VAL A 271 17.35 -9.02 4.27
N PRO A 272 16.27 -8.82 3.50
CA PRO A 272 15.25 -9.84 3.33
C PRO A 272 15.71 -10.97 2.42
N ILE A 273 15.36 -12.21 2.79
CA ILE A 273 15.58 -13.44 2.02
C ILE A 273 14.21 -14.03 1.72
N TYR A 274 13.80 -13.97 0.47
CA TYR A 274 12.55 -14.57 0.01
C TYR A 274 12.73 -16.05 -0.31
N MET A 275 11.84 -16.89 0.14
CA MET A 275 11.82 -18.34 -0.08
C MET A 275 10.52 -18.73 -0.78
N ASN A 276 10.61 -19.08 -2.06
CA ASN A 276 9.51 -19.64 -2.85
C ASN A 276 9.40 -21.13 -2.60
N LEU A 277 8.69 -21.53 -1.55
CA LEU A 277 8.65 -22.93 -1.08
C LEU A 277 7.71 -23.79 -1.93
N ALA A 278 6.56 -23.23 -2.35
CA ALA A 278 5.61 -23.88 -3.24
C ALA A 278 4.70 -22.86 -3.93
N PRO A 279 3.92 -23.27 -4.95
CA PRO A 279 3.00 -22.34 -5.64
C PRO A 279 2.00 -21.64 -4.72
N ASN A 280 1.64 -22.27 -3.60
CA ASN A 280 0.63 -21.81 -2.66
C ASN A 280 1.18 -21.40 -1.28
N TYR A 281 2.50 -21.47 -1.05
CA TYR A 281 3.10 -20.92 0.17
C TYR A 281 4.52 -20.45 -0.06
N ASP A 282 4.86 -19.37 0.62
CA ASP A 282 6.17 -18.74 0.60
C ASP A 282 6.53 -18.21 1.99
N ALA A 283 7.79 -17.84 2.15
CA ALA A 283 8.28 -17.21 3.36
C ALA A 283 9.31 -16.13 3.03
N THR A 284 9.39 -15.12 3.88
CA THR A 284 10.46 -14.12 3.84
C THR A 284 11.10 -14.05 5.22
N TYR A 285 12.38 -14.35 5.30
CA TYR A 285 13.18 -14.16 6.49
C TYR A 285 14.00 -12.88 6.34
N SER A 286 13.89 -11.96 7.29
CA SER A 286 14.52 -10.64 7.23
C SER A 286 15.33 -10.38 8.49
N PRO A 287 16.61 -10.79 8.55
CA PRO A 287 17.51 -10.33 9.61
C PRO A 287 17.67 -8.80 9.50
N ARG A 288 17.44 -8.12 10.62
CA ARG A 288 17.50 -6.67 10.77
C ARG A 288 18.45 -6.31 11.88
N LEU A 289 19.55 -5.63 11.54
CA LEU A 289 20.53 -5.15 12.51
C LEU A 289 20.22 -3.70 12.83
N ILE A 290 19.91 -3.44 14.09
CA ILE A 290 19.75 -2.09 14.64
C ILE A 290 20.97 -1.81 15.50
N GLN A 291 21.70 -0.74 15.15
CA GLN A 291 23.04 -0.44 15.70
C GLN A 291 23.09 -0.48 17.24
N ASP A 292 22.14 0.17 17.90
CA ASP A 292 22.16 0.37 19.36
C ASP A 292 21.23 -0.65 20.09
N ARG A 293 20.60 -1.62 19.37
CA ARG A 293 19.66 -2.59 19.94
C ARG A 293 20.01 -4.05 19.66
N GLY A 294 20.75 -4.32 18.58
CA GLY A 294 21.16 -5.68 18.21
C GLY A 294 20.43 -6.25 17.01
N LEU A 295 20.41 -7.59 16.89
CA LEU A 295 19.87 -8.32 15.74
C LEU A 295 18.42 -8.75 15.97
N VAL A 296 17.52 -8.21 15.18
CA VAL A 296 16.10 -8.56 15.13
C VAL A 296 15.88 -9.63 14.04
N HIS A 297 15.31 -10.75 14.41
CA HIS A 297 14.88 -11.80 13.48
C HIS A 297 13.43 -11.55 13.08
N GLN A 298 13.16 -11.37 11.78
CA GLN A 298 11.81 -11.19 11.25
C GLN A 298 11.49 -12.34 10.30
N LEU A 299 10.32 -12.95 10.44
CA LEU A 299 9.82 -13.98 9.56
C LEU A 299 8.37 -13.66 9.15
N ASN A 300 8.11 -13.61 7.86
CA ASN A 300 6.77 -13.55 7.29
C ASN A 300 6.52 -14.81 6.47
N THR A 301 5.38 -15.45 6.65
CA THR A 301 4.97 -16.64 5.90
C THR A 301 3.57 -16.44 5.35
N ARG A 302 3.36 -16.77 4.08
CA ARG A 302 2.05 -16.74 3.44
C ARG A 302 1.68 -18.11 2.93
N PHE A 303 0.45 -18.49 3.20
CA PHE A 303 -0.10 -19.75 2.76
C PHE A 303 -1.50 -19.59 2.18
N LEU A 304 -1.75 -20.11 0.99
CA LEU A 304 -3.05 -20.12 0.34
C LEU A 304 -3.60 -21.54 0.31
N GLY A 305 -4.51 -21.83 1.23
CA GLY A 305 -5.21 -23.12 1.30
C GLY A 305 -6.53 -23.13 0.53
N ARG A 306 -6.89 -24.24 -0.08
CA ARG A 306 -8.16 -24.35 -0.86
C ARG A 306 -9.41 -24.04 -0.03
N GLN A 307 -9.45 -24.47 1.22
CA GLN A 307 -10.57 -24.29 2.13
C GLN A 307 -10.29 -23.26 3.23
N THR A 308 -9.03 -23.12 3.61
CA THR A 308 -8.63 -22.22 4.70
C THR A 308 -8.25 -20.83 4.22
N GLY A 309 -8.27 -20.58 2.90
CA GLY A 309 -7.99 -19.29 2.29
C GLY A 309 -6.58 -18.80 2.48
N LEU A 310 -6.42 -17.48 2.50
CA LEU A 310 -5.13 -16.84 2.68
C LEU A 310 -4.79 -16.73 4.16
N TRP A 311 -3.58 -17.18 4.50
CA TRP A 311 -2.91 -16.97 5.77
C TRP A 311 -1.69 -16.08 5.55
N ASP A 312 -1.54 -15.08 6.36
CA ASP A 312 -0.34 -14.25 6.47
C ASP A 312 0.08 -14.23 7.94
N VAL A 313 1.20 -14.86 8.23
CA VAL A 313 1.72 -15.00 9.58
C VAL A 313 3.09 -14.35 9.63
N SER A 314 3.23 -13.31 10.45
CA SER A 314 4.51 -12.66 10.68
C SER A 314 4.90 -12.68 12.15
N GLY A 315 6.18 -12.82 12.39
CA GLY A 315 6.77 -12.78 13.72
C GLY A 315 8.10 -12.05 13.69
N THR A 316 8.39 -11.33 14.75
CA THR A 316 9.67 -10.70 14.99
C THR A 316 10.17 -11.06 16.38
N TYR A 317 11.49 -11.18 16.52
CA TYR A 317 12.14 -11.51 17.77
C TYR A 317 13.49 -10.78 17.89
N LEU A 318 13.66 -10.03 18.96
CA LEU A 318 14.91 -9.42 19.38
C LEU A 318 15.33 -10.06 20.71
N ARG A 319 16.48 -10.67 20.72
CA ARG A 319 17.07 -11.20 21.94
C ARG A 319 17.95 -10.15 22.59
N ASP A 320 17.78 -9.95 23.91
CA ASP A 320 18.58 -9.05 24.74
C ASP A 320 18.71 -7.66 24.08
N ASP A 321 17.62 -6.83 24.09
CA ASP A 321 17.67 -5.45 23.60
C ASP A 321 18.75 -4.69 24.37
N ASP A 322 19.79 -4.21 23.67
CA ASP A 322 20.94 -3.52 24.29
C ASP A 322 20.55 -2.18 24.94
N LEU A 323 19.38 -1.61 24.55
CA LEU A 323 18.81 -0.45 25.22
C LEU A 323 17.98 -0.91 26.42
N ASP A 324 18.32 -0.40 27.62
CA ASP A 324 17.58 -0.67 28.85
C ASP A 324 16.16 -0.10 28.76
N VAL A 325 15.19 -0.99 28.53
CA VAL A 325 13.78 -0.62 28.48
C VAL A 325 13.25 -0.69 29.90
N SER A 326 13.00 0.44 30.50
CA SER A 326 12.51 0.55 31.87
C SER A 326 11.25 -0.30 32.09
N GLY A 327 11.42 -1.41 32.80
CA GLY A 327 10.34 -2.31 33.24
C GLY A 327 10.00 -3.48 32.32
N GLY A 328 10.74 -3.72 31.23
CA GLY A 328 10.51 -4.79 30.26
C GLY A 328 11.44 -5.99 30.39
N GLU A 329 11.02 -7.12 29.84
CA GLU A 329 11.94 -8.22 29.53
C GLU A 329 12.82 -7.77 28.36
N ASN A 330 14.14 -8.02 28.44
CA ASN A 330 15.07 -7.68 27.36
C ASN A 330 14.82 -8.47 26.05
N ASN A 331 14.02 -9.55 26.14
CA ASN A 331 13.59 -10.32 24.98
C ASN A 331 12.28 -9.75 24.42
N ARG A 332 12.32 -9.15 23.24
CA ARG A 332 11.19 -8.45 22.65
C ARG A 332 10.67 -9.18 21.42
N TRP A 333 9.36 -9.26 21.27
CA TRP A 333 8.74 -9.97 20.16
C TRP A 333 7.37 -9.40 19.74
N LEU A 334 7.03 -9.63 18.46
CA LEU A 334 5.71 -9.36 17.87
C LEU A 334 5.26 -10.59 17.10
N ILE A 335 3.98 -10.93 17.20
CA ILE A 335 3.32 -11.94 16.37
C ILE A 335 2.06 -11.32 15.75
N ASN A 336 1.92 -11.44 14.42
CA ASN A 336 0.71 -11.11 13.69
C ASN A 336 0.22 -12.33 12.92
N VAL A 337 -1.10 -12.57 12.96
CA VAL A 337 -1.77 -13.62 12.18
C VAL A 337 -2.98 -13.02 11.50
N LEU A 338 -2.97 -13.00 10.20
CA LEU A 338 -4.10 -12.64 9.36
C LEU A 338 -4.58 -13.87 8.60
N GLN A 339 -5.87 -14.16 8.67
CA GLN A 339 -6.48 -15.21 7.87
C GLN A 339 -7.81 -14.70 7.30
N SER A 340 -8.07 -15.02 6.05
CA SER A 340 -9.36 -14.81 5.41
C SER A 340 -9.68 -15.94 4.46
N SER A 341 -10.92 -16.45 4.54
CA SER A 341 -11.36 -17.52 3.68
C SER A 341 -12.87 -17.46 3.44
N ASP A 342 -13.24 -17.79 2.23
CA ASP A 342 -14.60 -18.11 1.80
C ASP A 342 -14.64 -19.58 1.31
N PRO A 343 -14.61 -20.59 2.23
CA PRO A 343 -14.54 -22.01 1.86
C PRO A 343 -15.72 -22.47 1.00
N SER A 344 -16.83 -21.78 1.12
CA SER A 344 -18.03 -21.95 0.29
C SER A 344 -18.78 -20.62 0.16
N ALA A 345 -19.75 -20.55 -0.73
CA ALA A 345 -20.63 -19.38 -0.85
C ALA A 345 -21.37 -19.01 0.46
N ARG A 346 -21.40 -19.93 1.42
CA ARG A 346 -22.14 -19.79 2.68
C ARG A 346 -21.27 -19.65 3.93
N LEU A 347 -19.97 -19.95 3.84
CA LEU A 347 -19.09 -19.96 5.02
C LEU A 347 -17.94 -18.97 4.81
N ARG A 348 -17.75 -18.08 5.78
CA ARG A 348 -16.62 -17.15 5.84
C ARG A 348 -15.88 -17.31 7.16
N THR A 349 -14.56 -17.25 7.10
CA THR A 349 -13.73 -17.25 8.29
C THR A 349 -12.71 -16.12 8.23
N SER A 350 -12.42 -15.52 9.37
CA SER A 350 -11.37 -14.51 9.47
C SER A 350 -10.69 -14.56 10.83
N ILE A 351 -9.36 -14.41 10.81
CA ILE A 351 -8.55 -14.19 12.01
C ILE A 351 -7.76 -12.90 11.79
N ASN A 352 -7.77 -12.04 12.79
CA ASN A 352 -6.92 -10.86 12.88
C ASN A 352 -6.37 -10.84 14.31
N PHE A 353 -5.14 -11.26 14.46
CA PHE A 353 -4.49 -11.42 15.76
C PHE A 353 -3.14 -10.73 15.74
N SER A 354 -2.92 -9.81 16.68
CA SER A 354 -1.65 -9.16 16.91
C SER A 354 -1.31 -9.17 18.41
N LYS A 355 -0.07 -9.49 18.73
CA LYS A 355 0.41 -9.49 20.10
C LYS A 355 1.88 -9.10 20.17
N VAL A 356 2.25 -8.30 21.17
CA VAL A 356 3.62 -7.85 21.45
C VAL A 356 4.06 -8.27 22.85
N SER A 357 5.37 -8.31 23.07
CA SER A 357 5.99 -8.60 24.37
C SER A 357 5.70 -7.52 25.41
N ASP A 358 5.76 -6.26 25.01
CA ASP A 358 5.73 -5.10 25.89
C ASP A 358 5.02 -3.91 25.24
N ASN A 359 4.67 -2.91 26.04
CA ASN A 359 3.90 -1.75 25.61
C ASN A 359 4.68 -0.82 24.67
N GLU A 360 5.99 -0.81 24.77
CA GLU A 360 6.88 0.08 24.01
C GLU A 360 7.35 -0.54 22.67
N TYR A 361 7.04 -1.83 22.45
CA TYR A 361 7.50 -2.57 21.27
C TYR A 361 7.27 -1.85 19.96
N LEU A 362 6.03 -1.40 19.70
CA LEU A 362 5.68 -0.75 18.44
C LEU A 362 6.34 0.62 18.30
N ARG A 363 6.50 1.35 19.39
CA ARG A 363 7.15 2.65 19.38
C ARG A 363 8.63 2.53 19.04
N ASP A 364 9.30 1.54 19.63
CA ASP A 364 10.75 1.41 19.57
C ASP A 364 11.24 0.66 18.34
N LEU A 365 10.52 -0.35 17.90
CA LEU A 365 10.97 -1.30 16.88
C LEU A 365 10.19 -1.24 15.56
N GLU A 366 8.95 -0.69 15.57
CA GLU A 366 8.14 -0.58 14.35
C GLU A 366 8.32 0.81 13.73
N ASN A 367 9.24 0.92 12.79
CA ASN A 367 9.53 2.17 12.08
C ASN A 367 8.98 2.23 10.64
N ASN A 368 8.18 1.21 10.25
CA ASN A 368 7.61 1.13 8.91
C ASN A 368 6.36 1.99 8.72
N SER A 369 5.67 2.33 9.82
CA SER A 369 4.42 3.08 9.79
C SER A 369 4.23 3.87 11.08
N LEU A 370 4.05 5.17 10.95
CA LEU A 370 3.70 6.04 12.07
C LEU A 370 2.32 5.72 12.65
N SER A 371 1.41 5.20 11.82
CA SER A 371 0.10 4.74 12.28
C SER A 371 0.21 3.50 13.18
N ALA A 372 1.16 2.60 12.92
CA ALA A 372 1.43 1.45 13.78
C ALA A 372 2.03 1.86 15.12
N GLN A 373 2.95 2.81 15.13
CA GLN A 373 3.55 3.35 16.37
C GLN A 373 2.53 4.00 17.32
N ARG A 374 1.42 4.51 16.76
CA ARG A 374 0.34 5.18 17.51
C ARG A 374 -0.79 4.27 17.95
N GLN A 375 -0.68 2.99 17.71
CA GLN A 375 -1.68 2.04 18.21
C GLN A 375 -1.65 2.01 19.73
N THR A 376 -2.81 2.10 20.33
CA THR A 376 -2.99 2.02 21.78
C THR A 376 -3.46 0.65 22.22
N ALA A 377 -3.98 -0.15 21.30
CA ALA A 377 -4.45 -1.51 21.55
C ALA A 377 -4.29 -2.39 20.30
N LEU A 378 -3.93 -3.64 20.52
CA LEU A 378 -3.79 -4.65 19.47
C LEU A 378 -4.98 -5.59 19.45
N LEU A 379 -5.63 -5.68 18.30
CA LEU A 379 -6.79 -6.54 18.11
C LEU A 379 -6.39 -8.01 18.05
N GLN A 380 -7.13 -8.86 18.76
CA GLN A 380 -7.06 -10.31 18.72
C GLN A 380 -8.46 -10.86 18.50
N ARG A 381 -8.80 -11.17 17.25
CA ARG A 381 -10.14 -11.58 16.84
C ARG A 381 -10.12 -12.81 15.94
N ALA A 382 -11.01 -13.75 16.22
CA ALA A 382 -11.36 -14.84 15.33
C ALA A 382 -12.88 -14.84 15.11
N ARG A 383 -13.31 -14.97 13.86
CA ARG A 383 -14.72 -14.91 13.46
C ARG A 383 -15.06 -15.95 12.40
N VAL A 384 -16.24 -16.54 12.56
CA VAL A 384 -16.85 -17.44 11.60
C VAL A 384 -18.27 -16.96 11.32
N ASP A 385 -18.58 -16.73 10.05
CA ASP A 385 -19.92 -16.36 9.59
C ASP A 385 -20.48 -17.47 8.68
N TRP A 386 -21.72 -17.87 8.96
CA TRP A 386 -22.46 -18.78 8.11
C TRP A 386 -23.70 -18.10 7.53
N LEU A 387 -23.74 -18.03 6.18
CA LEU A 387 -24.78 -17.37 5.41
C LEU A 387 -25.74 -18.45 4.88
N ALA A 388 -26.93 -18.51 5.43
CA ALA A 388 -28.03 -19.26 4.85
C ALA A 388 -28.94 -18.29 4.08
N ASP A 389 -29.96 -18.79 3.37
CA ASP A 389 -30.78 -17.96 2.47
C ASP A 389 -31.34 -16.70 3.16
N ASN A 390 -31.88 -16.88 4.37
CA ASN A 390 -32.48 -15.80 5.16
C ASN A 390 -31.78 -15.56 6.51
N TRP A 391 -30.75 -16.34 6.83
CA TRP A 391 -30.04 -16.25 8.10
C TRP A 391 -28.58 -15.90 7.91
N LEU A 392 -28.09 -15.06 8.79
CA LEU A 392 -26.67 -14.83 9.04
C LEU A 392 -26.34 -15.23 10.48
N PHE A 393 -25.55 -16.27 10.64
CA PHE A 393 -25.03 -16.66 11.94
C PHE A 393 -23.57 -16.24 12.05
N GLY A 394 -23.17 -15.69 13.20
CA GLY A 394 -21.81 -15.31 13.49
C GLY A 394 -21.36 -15.88 14.84
N LEU A 395 -20.15 -16.43 14.86
CA LEU A 395 -19.42 -16.79 16.08
C LEU A 395 -18.12 -15.98 16.10
N GLU A 396 -17.89 -15.25 17.17
CA GLU A 396 -16.73 -14.36 17.32
C GLU A 396 -16.09 -14.54 18.69
N ALA A 397 -14.77 -14.57 18.72
CA ALA A 397 -13.97 -14.39 19.93
C ALA A 397 -13.08 -13.17 19.70
N GLN A 398 -13.15 -12.19 20.58
CA GLN A 398 -12.40 -10.95 20.47
C GLN A 398 -11.86 -10.51 21.82
N GLN A 399 -10.59 -10.09 21.79
CA GLN A 399 -9.97 -9.38 22.90
C GLN A 399 -8.97 -8.36 22.35
N PHE A 400 -8.46 -7.51 23.24
CA PHE A 400 -7.41 -6.54 22.90
C PHE A 400 -6.25 -6.72 23.88
N GLN A 401 -5.03 -6.57 23.38
CA GLN A 401 -3.89 -6.26 24.22
C GLN A 401 -3.79 -4.74 24.29
N SER A 402 -4.05 -4.12 25.42
CA SER A 402 -3.76 -2.70 25.64
C SER A 402 -2.25 -2.51 25.72
N ILE A 403 -1.74 -1.53 24.99
CA ILE A 403 -0.32 -1.12 25.00
C ILE A 403 -0.16 0.34 25.41
N ALA A 404 -1.27 1.04 25.76
CA ALA A 404 -1.26 2.33 26.42
C ALA A 404 -1.62 2.13 27.89
N GLU A 405 -0.87 2.75 28.80
CA GLU A 405 -1.02 2.53 30.24
C GLU A 405 -2.39 2.98 30.78
N ASP A 406 -2.99 4.01 30.16
CA ASP A 406 -4.25 4.61 30.63
C ASP A 406 -5.53 4.03 29.98
N LEU A 407 -5.41 3.17 28.97
CA LEU A 407 -6.56 2.54 28.31
C LEU A 407 -6.87 1.17 28.90
N THR A 408 -7.46 1.17 30.10
CA THR A 408 -7.71 -0.06 30.90
C THR A 408 -9.05 -0.73 30.63
N ASP A 409 -9.86 -0.28 29.67
CA ASP A 409 -11.28 -0.63 29.57
C ASP A 409 -11.69 -1.61 28.49
N ASN A 410 -10.75 -2.33 27.87
CA ASN A 410 -11.10 -3.27 26.81
C ASN A 410 -11.60 -4.61 27.38
N TYR A 411 -12.91 -4.81 27.38
CA TYR A 411 -13.49 -6.12 27.70
C TYR A 411 -13.18 -7.17 26.64
N LYS A 412 -12.91 -8.38 27.10
CA LYS A 412 -12.82 -9.58 26.26
C LYS A 412 -14.23 -10.08 25.95
N ARG A 413 -14.55 -10.35 24.69
CA ARG A 413 -15.80 -11.00 24.26
C ARG A 413 -15.51 -12.46 23.91
N LEU A 414 -15.73 -13.37 24.85
CA LEU A 414 -15.29 -14.75 24.74
C LEU A 414 -16.37 -15.73 25.27
N PRO A 415 -17.20 -16.33 24.41
CA PRO A 415 -17.49 -16.02 22.99
C PRO A 415 -18.62 -14.98 22.81
N GLN A 416 -18.82 -14.56 21.57
CA GLN A 416 -20.03 -13.89 21.10
C GLN A 416 -20.67 -14.71 19.99
N VAL A 417 -21.98 -14.97 20.11
CA VAL A 417 -22.80 -15.63 19.09
C VAL A 417 -23.83 -14.63 18.60
N SER A 418 -24.05 -14.56 17.30
CA SER A 418 -25.07 -13.70 16.69
C SER A 418 -25.87 -14.46 15.65
N ALA A 419 -27.16 -14.11 15.53
CA ALA A 419 -28.05 -14.60 14.50
C ALA A 419 -28.92 -13.45 13.99
N VAL A 420 -28.95 -13.23 12.69
CA VAL A 420 -29.82 -12.26 12.04
C VAL A 420 -30.67 -12.99 11.01
N TRP A 421 -31.97 -12.88 11.16
CA TRP A 421 -32.93 -13.40 10.21
C TRP A 421 -33.67 -12.25 9.51
N ARG A 422 -33.81 -12.36 8.21
CA ARG A 422 -34.64 -11.47 7.39
C ARG A 422 -35.64 -12.31 6.63
N GLY A 423 -36.92 -12.10 6.89
CA GLY A 423 -37.98 -12.84 6.22
C GLY A 423 -38.06 -12.50 4.75
N ASP A 424 -38.41 -13.49 3.94
CA ASP A 424 -38.82 -13.26 2.56
C ASP A 424 -40.07 -12.40 2.53
N ALA A 425 -40.30 -11.67 1.41
CA ALA A 425 -41.51 -10.88 1.13
C ALA A 425 -42.82 -11.69 1.06
N LYS A 426 -42.84 -12.92 1.58
CA LYS A 426 -44.02 -13.81 1.59
C LYS A 426 -45.12 -13.34 2.55
N LEU A 427 -44.85 -12.37 3.41
CA LEU A 427 -45.87 -11.72 4.25
C LEU A 427 -46.47 -10.45 3.57
N GLY A 428 -46.52 -10.44 2.24
CA GLY A 428 -46.86 -9.27 1.48
C GLY A 428 -45.72 -8.26 1.44
N PRO A 429 -46.00 -6.93 1.59
CA PRO A 429 -44.97 -5.89 1.57
C PRO A 429 -44.18 -5.79 2.88
N LEU A 430 -44.48 -6.60 3.87
CA LEU A 430 -43.84 -6.56 5.18
C LEU A 430 -42.57 -7.40 5.23
N GLU A 431 -41.48 -6.82 5.70
CA GLU A 431 -40.19 -7.48 5.90
C GLU A 431 -39.93 -7.67 7.41
N PRO A 432 -40.16 -8.87 7.95
CA PRO A 432 -39.83 -9.15 9.33
C PRO A 432 -38.32 -9.28 9.54
N LEU A 433 -37.85 -8.83 10.71
CA LEU A 433 -36.45 -8.86 11.11
C LEU A 433 -36.35 -9.46 12.52
N LEU A 434 -35.43 -10.39 12.71
CA LEU A 434 -35.00 -10.85 14.03
C LEU A 434 -33.48 -10.74 14.12
N LYS A 435 -32.98 -10.08 15.18
CA LYS A 435 -31.57 -10.11 15.57
C LYS A 435 -31.42 -10.65 16.98
N LEU A 436 -30.48 -11.56 17.14
CA LEU A 436 -30.12 -12.12 18.42
C LEU A 436 -28.60 -12.03 18.58
N GLN A 437 -28.14 -11.64 19.77
CA GLN A 437 -26.73 -11.70 20.11
C GLN A 437 -26.59 -12.11 21.57
N ALA A 438 -25.73 -13.09 21.81
CA ALA A 438 -25.30 -13.46 23.15
C ALA A 438 -23.79 -13.29 23.23
N ALA A 439 -23.32 -12.59 24.26
CA ALA A 439 -21.89 -12.33 24.46
C ALA A 439 -21.52 -12.52 25.92
N ASN A 440 -20.35 -13.10 26.17
CA ASN A 440 -19.75 -13.19 27.48
C ASN A 440 -18.59 -12.18 27.57
N PHE A 441 -18.69 -11.25 28.50
CA PHE A 441 -17.71 -10.20 28.74
C PHE A 441 -16.88 -10.53 29.97
N ASP A 442 -15.56 -10.54 29.77
CA ASP A 442 -14.56 -10.79 30.81
C ASP A 442 -13.46 -9.71 30.76
N THR A 443 -12.81 -9.48 31.89
CA THR A 443 -11.67 -8.57 32.03
C THR A 443 -10.73 -9.08 33.12
N ASP A 444 -9.45 -8.77 33.01
CA ASP A 444 -8.46 -9.08 34.05
C ASP A 444 -8.49 -8.04 35.18
N LEU A 445 -9.22 -6.94 34.99
CA LEU A 445 -9.34 -5.88 35.97
C LEU A 445 -10.47 -6.17 36.99
N ASP A 446 -10.40 -5.48 38.11
CA ASP A 446 -11.42 -5.55 39.17
C ASP A 446 -12.66 -4.73 38.80
N LYS A 447 -13.38 -5.19 37.78
CA LYS A 447 -14.59 -4.57 37.20
C LYS A 447 -15.72 -5.59 37.06
N VAL A 448 -16.92 -5.08 36.84
CA VAL A 448 -18.11 -5.89 36.57
C VAL A 448 -17.89 -6.74 35.30
N LYS A 449 -18.14 -8.04 35.39
CA LYS A 449 -18.12 -9.02 34.31
C LYS A 449 -19.52 -9.59 34.11
N GLY A 450 -19.76 -10.20 32.94
CA GLY A 450 -21.05 -10.86 32.79
C GLY A 450 -21.42 -11.25 31.39
N GLN A 451 -22.62 -11.77 31.29
CA GLN A 451 -23.24 -12.20 30.04
C GLN A 451 -24.31 -11.19 29.64
N ARG A 452 -24.39 -10.90 28.35
CA ARG A 452 -25.43 -10.08 27.73
C ARG A 452 -26.13 -10.88 26.63
N VAL A 453 -27.47 -10.80 26.64
CA VAL A 453 -28.31 -11.27 25.54
C VAL A 453 -29.08 -10.09 24.99
N TYR A 454 -28.83 -9.74 23.73
CA TYR A 454 -29.57 -8.71 22.99
C TYR A 454 -30.56 -9.38 22.04
N GLN A 455 -31.77 -8.83 21.98
CA GLN A 455 -32.83 -9.27 21.07
C GLN A 455 -33.47 -8.05 20.41
N GLU A 456 -33.67 -8.13 19.09
CA GLU A 456 -34.44 -7.14 18.33
C GLU A 456 -35.38 -7.88 17.40
N LEU A 457 -36.68 -7.65 17.61
CA LEU A 457 -37.76 -8.14 16.75
C LEU A 457 -38.39 -6.96 16.03
N GLY A 458 -38.42 -6.96 14.75
CA GLY A 458 -38.89 -5.83 13.96
C GLY A 458 -39.71 -6.23 12.74
N ILE A 459 -40.50 -5.29 12.28
CA ILE A 459 -41.20 -5.35 11.00
C ILE A 459 -40.87 -4.06 10.26
N ASN A 460 -40.46 -4.18 9.00
CA ASN A 460 -40.25 -3.09 8.06
C ASN A 460 -41.31 -3.12 6.95
N LEU A 461 -41.74 -1.97 6.53
CA LEU A 461 -42.58 -1.76 5.35
C LEU A 461 -41.85 -0.80 4.41
N PRO A 462 -41.01 -1.32 3.49
CA PRO A 462 -40.38 -0.51 2.48
C PRO A 462 -41.34 -0.29 1.30
N ILE A 463 -41.58 0.95 0.97
CA ILE A 463 -42.32 1.36 -0.25
C ILE A 463 -41.33 2.17 -1.09
N THR A 464 -40.94 1.63 -2.24
CA THR A 464 -40.03 2.29 -3.17
C THR A 464 -40.72 2.60 -4.47
N ARG A 465 -40.51 3.78 -5.02
CA ARG A 465 -40.98 4.26 -6.33
C ARG A 465 -39.80 4.94 -7.04
N ASP A 466 -39.94 5.15 -8.34
CA ASP A 466 -38.90 5.79 -9.16
C ASP A 466 -38.57 7.22 -8.69
N TYR A 467 -39.51 7.89 -8.02
CA TYR A 467 -39.41 9.28 -7.55
C TYR A 467 -39.16 9.40 -6.03
N GLY A 468 -39.01 8.26 -5.32
CA GLY A 468 -38.74 8.33 -3.89
C GLY A 468 -39.12 7.07 -3.12
N PHE A 469 -39.01 7.13 -1.80
CA PHE A 469 -39.29 6.01 -0.92
C PHE A 469 -40.00 6.44 0.38
N LEU A 470 -40.69 5.48 0.96
CA LEU A 470 -41.24 5.56 2.33
C LEU A 470 -40.95 4.25 3.06
N ASN A 471 -40.14 4.34 4.11
CA ASN A 471 -39.79 3.21 4.97
C ASN A 471 -40.40 3.37 6.35
N THR A 472 -41.26 2.46 6.77
CA THR A 472 -41.83 2.45 8.11
C THR A 472 -41.32 1.22 8.85
N SER A 473 -40.85 1.38 10.08
CA SER A 473 -40.33 0.29 10.91
C SER A 473 -40.88 0.36 12.30
N LEU A 474 -41.25 -0.78 12.85
CA LEU A 474 -41.58 -0.96 14.27
C LEU A 474 -40.69 -2.08 14.82
N MET A 475 -39.97 -1.82 15.89
CA MET A 475 -39.03 -2.74 16.50
C MET A 475 -39.21 -2.79 18.00
N HIS A 476 -39.15 -3.98 18.57
CA HIS A 476 -38.98 -4.21 20.00
C HIS A 476 -37.54 -4.65 20.26
N ARG A 477 -36.82 -3.96 21.10
CA ARG A 477 -35.45 -4.23 21.51
C ARG A 477 -35.37 -4.56 22.97
N SER A 478 -34.63 -5.58 23.36
CA SER A 478 -34.39 -5.91 24.75
C SER A 478 -32.98 -6.40 24.99
N ILE A 479 -32.48 -6.10 26.18
CA ILE A 479 -31.16 -6.55 26.62
C ILE A 479 -31.36 -7.20 28.00
N GLN A 480 -30.75 -8.35 28.20
CA GLN A 480 -30.75 -9.07 29.47
C GLN A 480 -29.31 -9.31 29.89
N TYR A 481 -29.00 -9.03 31.13
CA TYR A 481 -27.68 -9.20 31.73
C TYR A 481 -27.70 -10.17 32.87
N ARG A 482 -26.61 -10.92 33.00
CA ARG A 482 -26.23 -11.68 34.17
C ARG A 482 -24.85 -11.22 34.61
N LEU A 483 -24.80 -10.34 35.60
CA LEU A 483 -23.61 -9.60 36.02
C LEU A 483 -22.99 -10.22 37.26
N LYS A 484 -21.67 -10.19 37.33
CA LYS A 484 -20.90 -10.50 38.53
C LYS A 484 -20.12 -9.27 38.93
N THR A 485 -20.28 -8.82 40.15
CA THR A 485 -19.54 -7.70 40.75
C THR A 485 -18.27 -8.21 41.41
N PRO A 486 -17.18 -7.46 41.38
CA PRO A 486 -15.91 -7.88 42.01
C PRO A 486 -16.03 -8.12 43.50
N ASP A 487 -16.72 -7.20 44.21
CA ASP A 487 -16.77 -7.17 45.66
C ASP A 487 -17.73 -8.21 46.28
N THR A 488 -18.60 -8.78 45.48
CA THR A 488 -19.57 -9.78 45.95
C THR A 488 -19.63 -10.96 45.02
N SER A 489 -19.66 -12.17 45.52
CA SER A 489 -19.88 -13.36 44.70
C SER A 489 -21.33 -13.46 44.18
N GLU A 490 -22.16 -12.47 44.44
CA GLU A 490 -23.55 -12.44 44.03
C GLU A 490 -23.71 -12.12 42.54
N THR A 491 -24.65 -12.83 41.92
CA THR A 491 -25.05 -12.60 40.56
C THR A 491 -26.23 -11.65 40.53
N ARG A 492 -26.08 -10.52 39.81
CA ARG A 492 -27.14 -9.55 39.58
C ARG A 492 -27.73 -9.74 38.18
N ASN A 493 -29.05 -9.81 38.07
CA ASN A 493 -29.74 -9.84 36.78
C ASN A 493 -30.35 -8.47 36.50
N GLU A 494 -30.03 -7.89 35.33
CA GLU A 494 -30.59 -6.62 34.89
C GLU A 494 -31.23 -6.80 33.53
N SER A 495 -32.26 -6.02 33.25
CA SER A 495 -32.90 -6.05 31.94
C SER A 495 -33.44 -4.69 31.56
N VAL A 496 -33.32 -4.30 30.32
CA VAL A 496 -33.91 -3.11 29.74
C VAL A 496 -34.58 -3.45 28.42
N SER A 497 -35.65 -2.75 28.09
CA SER A 497 -36.37 -2.95 26.84
C SER A 497 -36.92 -1.63 26.27
N SER A 498 -37.05 -1.57 24.97
CA SER A 498 -37.58 -0.36 24.32
C SER A 498 -38.29 -0.70 23.02
N TRP A 499 -39.41 -0.03 22.80
CA TRP A 499 -40.04 0.02 21.48
C TRP A 499 -39.47 1.17 20.69
N LEU A 500 -39.18 0.90 19.41
CA LEU A 500 -38.70 1.90 18.45
C LEU A 500 -39.63 1.91 17.23
N GLY A 501 -40.18 3.09 16.96
CA GLY A 501 -40.94 3.38 15.74
C GLY A 501 -40.16 4.36 14.85
N ARG A 502 -40.05 4.07 13.57
CA ARG A 502 -39.41 4.94 12.58
C ARG A 502 -40.29 5.08 11.35
N ILE A 503 -40.47 6.30 10.91
CA ILE A 503 -41.06 6.64 9.63
C ILE A 503 -40.06 7.51 8.89
N GLU A 504 -39.63 7.08 7.73
CA GLU A 504 -38.62 7.76 6.93
C GLU A 504 -39.09 7.86 5.49
N GLY A 505 -39.03 9.04 4.92
CA GLY A 505 -39.37 9.28 3.53
C GLY A 505 -38.33 10.15 2.81
N GLY A 506 -38.19 9.92 1.56
CA GLY A 506 -37.35 10.73 0.66
C GLY A 506 -37.97 10.85 -0.71
N LEU A 507 -37.73 11.97 -1.35
CA LEU A 507 -38.09 12.21 -2.76
C LEU A 507 -36.84 12.45 -3.56
N GLU A 508 -36.88 12.11 -4.84
CA GLU A 508 -35.80 12.31 -5.80
C GLU A 508 -36.33 13.14 -6.97
N PHE A 509 -35.77 14.34 -7.11
CA PHE A 509 -36.05 15.25 -8.22
C PHE A 509 -34.80 15.37 -9.07
N GLU A 510 -34.98 15.33 -10.39
CA GLU A 510 -33.90 15.48 -11.36
C GLU A 510 -34.22 16.60 -12.34
N ARG A 511 -33.19 17.31 -12.77
CA ARG A 511 -33.28 18.25 -13.89
C ARG A 511 -31.95 18.31 -14.63
N ASP A 512 -32.05 18.54 -15.92
CA ASP A 512 -30.88 18.92 -16.72
C ASP A 512 -30.55 20.39 -16.48
N THR A 513 -29.27 20.68 -16.33
CA THR A 513 -28.75 22.03 -16.09
C THR A 513 -27.40 22.23 -16.77
N GLU A 514 -27.12 23.45 -17.16
CA GLU A 514 -25.81 23.81 -17.69
C GLU A 514 -25.13 24.78 -16.73
N LEU A 515 -23.90 24.44 -16.34
CA LEU A 515 -23.05 25.31 -15.50
C LEU A 515 -21.64 25.35 -16.11
N PHE A 516 -21.14 26.57 -16.28
CA PHE A 516 -19.79 26.80 -16.82
C PHE A 516 -19.55 26.16 -18.20
N GLY A 517 -20.60 26.03 -19.03
CA GLY A 517 -20.52 25.41 -20.35
C GLY A 517 -20.47 23.89 -20.37
N LEU A 518 -20.75 23.24 -19.23
CA LEU A 518 -20.86 21.80 -19.07
C LEU A 518 -22.29 21.40 -18.73
N SER A 519 -22.75 20.32 -19.31
CA SER A 519 -24.09 19.76 -19.07
C SER A 519 -24.07 18.80 -17.90
N PHE A 520 -24.98 18.99 -16.94
CA PHE A 520 -25.16 18.16 -15.75
C PHE A 520 -26.62 17.72 -15.59
N THR A 521 -26.80 16.55 -15.02
CA THR A 521 -28.05 16.18 -14.36
C THR A 521 -27.94 16.59 -12.89
N GLN A 522 -28.77 17.52 -12.46
CA GLN A 522 -28.85 17.96 -11.07
C GLN A 522 -29.93 17.18 -10.34
N THR A 523 -29.59 16.56 -9.19
CA THR A 523 -30.59 15.97 -8.29
C THR A 523 -30.91 16.90 -7.15
N LEU A 524 -32.10 16.76 -6.58
CA LEU A 524 -32.51 17.32 -5.30
C LEU A 524 -33.25 16.23 -4.52
N GLU A 525 -32.69 15.82 -3.39
CA GLU A 525 -33.05 14.66 -2.60
C GLU A 525 -33.44 15.08 -1.17
N PRO A 526 -34.64 15.66 -0.95
CA PRO A 526 -35.15 15.92 0.40
C PRO A 526 -35.47 14.61 1.10
N ARG A 527 -35.11 14.51 2.38
CA ARG A 527 -35.31 13.35 3.25
C ARG A 527 -35.78 13.78 4.63
N VAL A 528 -36.76 13.07 5.15
CA VAL A 528 -37.32 13.30 6.47
C VAL A 528 -37.41 11.97 7.21
N GLN A 529 -37.06 11.98 8.50
CA GLN A 529 -37.24 10.84 9.37
C GLN A 529 -37.80 11.30 10.72
N TYR A 530 -38.88 10.67 11.14
CA TYR A 530 -39.34 10.73 12.51
C TYR A 530 -38.96 9.43 13.23
N LEU A 531 -38.29 9.59 14.38
CA LEU A 531 -37.85 8.48 15.22
C LEU A 531 -38.39 8.65 16.61
N TYR A 532 -39.10 7.63 17.09
CA TYR A 532 -39.50 7.50 18.47
C TYR A 532 -38.89 6.22 19.07
N ALA A 533 -38.21 6.34 20.19
CA ALA A 533 -37.70 5.22 20.98
C ALA A 533 -38.00 5.46 22.46
N GLY A 534 -38.68 4.52 23.10
CA GLY A 534 -39.06 4.59 24.49
C GLY A 534 -37.81 4.57 25.39
N TYR A 535 -37.88 5.36 26.47
CA TYR A 535 -36.89 5.34 27.53
C TYR A 535 -37.11 4.13 28.46
N ASP A 536 -36.05 3.47 28.86
CA ASP A 536 -35.98 2.59 30.01
C ASP A 536 -34.72 2.94 30.82
N ASP A 537 -34.71 2.61 32.11
CA ASP A 537 -33.63 2.99 33.01
C ASP A 537 -32.42 2.08 32.82
N HIS A 538 -31.27 2.69 32.55
CA HIS A 538 -29.99 2.01 32.37
C HIS A 538 -29.07 2.13 33.61
N ALA A 539 -29.61 2.61 34.76
CA ALA A 539 -28.83 2.70 35.97
C ALA A 539 -28.26 1.33 36.36
N GLY A 540 -26.98 1.29 36.66
CA GLY A 540 -26.27 0.06 37.02
C GLY A 540 -25.99 -0.90 35.87
N ILE A 541 -26.31 -0.58 34.62
CA ILE A 541 -25.94 -1.36 33.46
C ILE A 541 -24.52 -0.97 33.03
N PRO A 542 -23.58 -1.93 32.96
CA PRO A 542 -22.20 -1.65 32.57
C PRO A 542 -22.10 -1.22 31.10
N ASP A 543 -21.00 -0.56 30.79
CA ASP A 543 -20.57 -0.31 29.41
C ASP A 543 -19.50 -1.32 29.05
N PHE A 544 -19.86 -2.35 28.30
CA PHE A 544 -18.94 -3.40 27.85
C PHE A 544 -18.32 -3.11 26.49
N ASP A 545 -19.12 -2.66 25.51
CA ASP A 545 -18.68 -2.48 24.13
C ASP A 545 -19.41 -1.31 23.41
N SER A 546 -20.03 -0.43 24.15
CA SER A 546 -20.73 0.71 23.57
C SER A 546 -19.87 1.97 23.54
N ALA A 547 -20.08 2.80 22.56
CA ALA A 547 -19.49 4.13 22.45
C ALA A 547 -20.49 5.08 21.81
N GLU A 548 -20.42 6.34 22.16
CA GLU A 548 -21.20 7.37 21.48
C GLU A 548 -20.63 7.64 20.08
N LEU A 549 -21.50 7.62 19.09
CA LEU A 549 -21.11 7.82 17.69
C LEU A 549 -20.92 9.31 17.42
N THR A 550 -19.82 9.66 16.75
CA THR A 550 -19.61 11.04 16.29
C THR A 550 -20.72 11.44 15.34
N PHE A 551 -21.41 12.53 15.64
CA PHE A 551 -22.50 13.02 14.84
C PHE A 551 -22.02 13.49 13.46
N SER A 552 -22.85 13.29 12.42
CA SER A 552 -22.59 13.70 11.04
C SER A 552 -23.90 13.68 10.26
N TYR A 553 -23.94 14.21 9.04
CA TYR A 553 -25.12 14.12 8.18
C TYR A 553 -25.64 12.68 8.03
N ARG A 554 -24.74 11.68 7.95
CA ARG A 554 -25.15 10.26 7.88
C ARG A 554 -25.74 9.72 9.16
N GLN A 555 -25.38 10.29 10.30
CA GLN A 555 -25.90 9.90 11.63
C GLN A 555 -27.33 10.43 11.90
N LEU A 556 -27.75 11.50 11.19
CA LEU A 556 -29.12 12.06 11.30
C LEU A 556 -30.21 11.00 11.14
N PHE A 557 -30.00 10.03 10.28
CA PHE A 557 -31.00 9.02 9.88
C PHE A 557 -30.75 7.64 10.50
N ARG A 558 -29.99 7.58 11.61
CA ARG A 558 -29.76 6.34 12.36
C ARG A 558 -30.79 6.12 13.45
N ASN A 559 -30.97 4.84 13.83
CA ASN A 559 -31.91 4.43 14.89
C ASN A 559 -31.35 4.60 16.31
N THR A 560 -30.02 4.87 16.43
CA THR A 560 -29.34 4.99 17.72
C THR A 560 -28.12 5.88 17.58
N ARG A 561 -27.78 6.60 18.66
CA ARG A 561 -26.55 7.38 18.77
C ARG A 561 -25.38 6.59 19.34
N PHE A 562 -25.61 5.36 19.80
CA PHE A 562 -24.57 4.49 20.35
C PHE A 562 -24.16 3.39 19.37
N SER A 563 -22.90 3.01 19.40
CA SER A 563 -22.42 1.72 18.88
C SER A 563 -22.63 0.64 19.94
N GLY A 564 -22.40 -0.64 19.62
CA GLY A 564 -22.62 -1.74 20.55
C GLY A 564 -24.10 -1.94 20.90
N TYR A 565 -24.35 -2.63 22.00
CA TYR A 565 -25.71 -2.96 22.44
C TYR A 565 -25.95 -2.76 23.94
N ASP A 566 -25.07 -2.06 24.68
CA ASP A 566 -25.27 -1.83 26.10
C ASP A 566 -26.28 -0.70 26.37
N ARG A 567 -26.54 0.12 25.36
CA ARG A 567 -27.44 1.27 25.46
C ARG A 567 -28.53 1.19 24.41
N LEU A 568 -29.79 1.18 24.85
CA LEU A 568 -30.96 1.38 24.01
C LEU A 568 -31.33 2.86 24.02
N ALA A 569 -30.77 3.62 23.08
CA ALA A 569 -31.00 5.06 23.01
C ALA A 569 -32.50 5.36 22.97
N ASP A 570 -32.95 6.27 23.86
CA ASP A 570 -34.23 6.91 23.80
C ASP A 570 -34.21 8.03 22.75
N ALA A 571 -35.33 8.25 22.10
CA ALA A 571 -35.46 9.27 21.07
C ALA A 571 -36.92 9.72 20.92
N ASN A 572 -37.11 11.00 20.70
CA ASN A 572 -38.33 11.58 20.16
C ASN A 572 -37.89 12.75 19.29
N GLN A 573 -37.60 12.45 18.03
CA GLN A 573 -36.87 13.36 17.19
C GLN A 573 -37.33 13.36 15.73
N LEU A 574 -37.11 14.50 15.07
CA LEU A 574 -37.31 14.71 13.65
C LEU A 574 -35.99 15.03 13.00
N SER A 575 -35.57 14.23 12.02
CA SER A 575 -34.41 14.48 11.20
C SER A 575 -34.86 15.02 9.85
N LEU A 576 -34.33 16.16 9.45
CA LEU A 576 -34.57 16.79 8.16
C LEU A 576 -33.24 16.84 7.41
N GLY A 577 -33.24 16.46 6.15
CA GLY A 577 -32.04 16.53 5.32
C GLY A 577 -32.37 16.80 3.86
N VAL A 578 -31.45 17.41 3.18
CA VAL A 578 -31.48 17.61 1.74
C VAL A 578 -30.11 17.35 1.16
N THR A 579 -30.06 16.61 0.07
CA THR A 579 -28.85 16.42 -0.73
C THR A 579 -29.10 16.90 -2.15
N SER A 580 -28.15 17.60 -2.73
CA SER A 580 -28.15 17.95 -4.14
C SER A 580 -26.84 17.48 -4.78
N ARG A 581 -26.95 16.84 -5.94
CA ARG A 581 -25.80 16.33 -6.69
C ARG A 581 -25.77 16.95 -8.08
N LEU A 582 -24.58 17.16 -8.59
CA LEU A 582 -24.32 17.49 -9.98
C LEU A 582 -23.57 16.31 -10.61
N ILE A 583 -24.24 15.62 -11.51
CA ILE A 583 -23.73 14.44 -12.23
C ILE A 583 -23.44 14.90 -13.66
N ASP A 584 -22.21 14.73 -14.08
CA ASP A 584 -21.74 15.05 -15.43
C ASP A 584 -22.50 14.19 -16.45
N SER A 585 -23.28 14.81 -17.33
CA SER A 585 -24.16 14.10 -18.25
C SER A 585 -23.41 13.26 -19.29
N ALA A 586 -22.16 13.63 -19.62
CA ALA A 586 -21.34 12.91 -20.59
C ALA A 586 -20.67 11.67 -20.00
N THR A 587 -20.29 11.72 -18.72
CA THR A 587 -19.47 10.67 -18.07
C THR A 587 -20.20 9.90 -16.98
N GLY A 588 -21.37 10.35 -16.52
CA GLY A 588 -22.10 9.81 -15.37
C GLY A 588 -21.39 10.01 -14.03
N LYS A 589 -20.29 10.80 -13.97
CA LYS A 589 -19.54 11.01 -12.74
C LYS A 589 -20.16 12.11 -11.88
N GLU A 590 -20.33 11.85 -10.58
CA GLU A 590 -20.70 12.86 -9.60
C GLU A 590 -19.56 13.88 -9.44
N ARG A 591 -19.85 15.15 -9.77
CA ARG A 591 -18.89 16.25 -9.67
C ARG A 591 -19.03 17.05 -8.37
N VAL A 592 -20.26 17.23 -7.92
CA VAL A 592 -20.58 17.94 -6.67
C VAL A 592 -21.66 17.18 -5.95
N SER A 593 -21.52 17.05 -4.64
CA SER A 593 -22.54 16.56 -3.73
C SER A 593 -22.55 17.46 -2.49
N ALA A 594 -23.65 18.15 -2.24
CA ALA A 594 -23.86 18.98 -1.06
C ALA A 594 -25.03 18.46 -0.27
N SER A 595 -24.83 18.20 1.02
CA SER A 595 -25.86 17.73 1.94
C SER A 595 -25.93 18.67 3.13
N PHE A 596 -27.14 19.00 3.53
CA PHE A 596 -27.43 19.78 4.72
C PHE A 596 -28.54 19.10 5.48
N GLY A 597 -28.45 19.09 6.81
CA GLY A 597 -29.50 18.52 7.61
C GLY A 597 -29.49 18.97 9.06
N GLN A 598 -30.62 18.77 9.73
CA GLN A 598 -30.87 19.15 11.10
C GLN A 598 -31.58 18.01 11.83
N LEU A 599 -31.20 17.82 13.09
CA LEU A 599 -31.88 16.96 14.03
C LEU A 599 -32.62 17.83 15.04
N ILE A 600 -33.92 17.63 15.21
CA ILE A 600 -34.78 18.36 16.16
C ILE A 600 -35.25 17.36 17.22
N ASN A 601 -34.87 17.57 18.45
CA ASN A 601 -35.32 16.77 19.61
C ASN A 601 -36.57 17.38 20.22
N PHE A 602 -37.60 16.57 20.45
CA PHE A 602 -38.83 16.99 21.11
C PHE A 602 -38.87 16.64 22.61
N LYS A 603 -37.86 15.88 23.07
CA LYS A 603 -37.66 15.51 24.47
C LYS A 603 -36.18 15.31 24.74
N ASP A 604 -35.81 15.57 26.00
CA ASP A 604 -34.49 15.25 26.51
C ASP A 604 -34.15 13.78 26.31
N GLN A 605 -32.89 13.53 25.92
CA GLN A 605 -32.35 12.20 25.78
C GLN A 605 -31.69 11.80 27.09
N ARG A 606 -32.28 10.82 27.78
CA ARG A 606 -31.95 10.43 29.16
C ARG A 606 -30.97 9.28 29.24
N VAL A 607 -30.93 8.40 28.24
CA VAL A 607 -29.96 7.29 28.18
C VAL A 607 -28.58 7.85 27.93
N ARG A 608 -27.62 7.58 28.82
CA ARG A 608 -26.23 8.08 28.79
C ARG A 608 -25.27 6.92 28.62
N LEU A 609 -24.07 7.19 28.08
CA LEU A 609 -23.03 6.16 27.99
C LEU A 609 -22.53 5.79 29.38
N LYS A 610 -22.13 6.79 30.17
CA LYS A 610 -21.75 6.66 31.59
C LYS A 610 -22.79 7.37 32.45
N GLU A 611 -23.00 6.87 33.65
CA GLU A 611 -23.96 7.44 34.60
C GLU A 611 -23.57 8.87 35.04
N SER A 612 -22.26 9.16 35.02
CA SER A 612 -21.71 10.49 35.31
C SER A 612 -21.94 11.52 34.21
N ASP A 613 -22.29 11.10 33.00
CA ASP A 613 -22.45 12.02 31.88
C ASP A 613 -23.68 12.90 32.06
N ALA A 614 -23.62 14.14 31.57
CA ALA A 614 -24.79 15.01 31.56
C ALA A 614 -25.90 14.47 30.66
N ALA A 615 -27.15 14.64 31.04
CA ALA A 615 -28.26 14.36 30.13
C ALA A 615 -28.24 15.38 28.98
N LEU A 616 -28.50 14.93 27.75
CA LEU A 616 -28.70 15.86 26.65
C LEU A 616 -30.07 16.51 26.77
N THR A 617 -30.09 17.73 27.32
CA THR A 617 -31.32 18.49 27.60
C THR A 617 -31.71 19.45 26.50
N ASP A 618 -31.07 19.37 25.34
CA ASP A 618 -31.22 20.36 24.31
C ASP A 618 -32.45 20.14 23.42
N GLU A 619 -33.34 21.14 23.39
CA GLU A 619 -34.32 21.30 22.31
C GLU A 619 -33.66 21.69 21.00
N GLY A 620 -32.44 22.27 21.06
CA GLY A 620 -31.62 22.66 19.95
C GLY A 620 -30.93 21.48 19.31
N SER A 621 -30.76 21.52 17.99
CA SER A 621 -30.11 20.43 17.26
C SER A 621 -28.90 20.91 16.54
N ALA A 622 -27.91 20.04 16.47
CA ALA A 622 -26.77 20.24 15.63
C ALA A 622 -27.17 20.30 14.14
N LEU A 623 -26.59 21.25 13.45
CA LEU A 623 -26.68 21.37 11.99
C LEU A 623 -25.51 20.60 11.39
N ALA A 624 -25.81 19.66 10.52
CA ALA A 624 -24.80 18.88 9.82
C ALA A 624 -24.69 19.28 8.35
N PHE A 625 -23.50 19.60 7.91
CA PHE A 625 -23.20 19.92 6.54
C PHE A 625 -22.14 18.99 5.97
N ALA A 626 -22.33 18.49 4.75
CA ALA A 626 -21.36 17.70 4.04
C ALA A 626 -21.24 18.20 2.60
N LEU A 627 -20.01 18.44 2.14
CA LEU A 627 -19.72 18.92 0.78
C LEU A 627 -18.61 18.07 0.17
N ASN A 628 -18.90 17.51 -1.02
CA ASN A 628 -17.91 16.84 -1.84
C ASN A 628 -17.89 17.52 -3.21
N VAL A 629 -16.73 18.00 -3.64
CA VAL A 629 -16.56 18.66 -4.93
C VAL A 629 -15.40 18.01 -5.67
N ARG A 630 -15.63 17.63 -6.91
CA ARG A 630 -14.63 17.15 -7.87
C ARG A 630 -14.90 17.81 -9.21
N THR A 631 -14.71 19.12 -9.26
CA THR A 631 -15.06 19.93 -10.45
C THR A 631 -14.28 19.50 -11.67
N THR A 632 -13.03 19.16 -11.50
CA THR A 632 -12.14 18.62 -12.53
C THR A 632 -11.29 17.54 -11.90
N GLU A 633 -10.42 16.90 -12.67
CA GLU A 633 -9.42 16.00 -12.09
C GLU A 633 -8.36 16.75 -11.24
N ARG A 634 -8.38 18.09 -11.30
CA ARG A 634 -7.41 18.96 -10.59
C ARG A 634 -7.80 19.30 -9.17
N TRP A 635 -9.11 19.55 -8.91
CA TRP A 635 -9.58 20.00 -7.60
C TRP A 635 -10.50 18.99 -6.95
N SER A 636 -10.25 18.70 -5.69
CA SER A 636 -11.15 17.94 -4.82
C SER A 636 -11.32 18.64 -3.48
N ILE A 637 -12.56 18.78 -3.02
CA ILE A 637 -12.89 19.31 -1.70
C ILE A 637 -13.77 18.29 -1.01
N HIS A 638 -13.42 17.94 0.20
CA HIS A 638 -14.23 17.12 1.11
C HIS A 638 -14.43 17.92 2.39
N SER A 639 -15.66 18.17 2.75
CA SER A 639 -15.96 18.91 3.97
C SER A 639 -17.10 18.22 4.71
N ASN A 640 -16.93 18.04 6.02
CA ASN A 640 -17.98 17.66 6.95
C ASN A 640 -17.91 18.63 8.13
N LEU A 641 -19.00 19.30 8.41
CA LEU A 641 -19.11 20.29 9.47
C LEU A 641 -20.27 19.90 10.38
N LEU A 642 -20.10 20.08 11.65
CA LEU A 642 -21.11 19.97 12.67
C LEU A 642 -21.14 21.26 13.45
N PHE A 643 -22.25 21.94 13.43
CA PHE A 643 -22.46 23.21 14.11
C PHE A 643 -23.54 23.05 15.17
N ASP A 644 -23.20 23.32 16.41
CA ASP A 644 -24.17 23.45 17.48
C ASP A 644 -24.85 24.83 17.42
N SER A 645 -26.14 24.81 17.06
CA SER A 645 -26.92 26.06 16.92
C SER A 645 -27.31 26.67 18.26
N TYR A 646 -27.24 25.92 19.36
CA TYR A 646 -27.55 26.37 20.70
C TYR A 646 -26.37 27.09 21.34
N GLU A 647 -25.19 26.44 21.35
CA GLU A 647 -23.96 27.05 21.86
C GLU A 647 -23.30 28.00 20.84
N ASN A 648 -23.81 28.03 19.63
CA ASN A 648 -23.27 28.82 18.50
C ASN A 648 -21.79 28.57 18.22
N LYS A 649 -21.41 27.27 18.28
CA LYS A 649 -20.04 26.85 18.07
C LYS A 649 -19.95 25.71 17.06
N LEU A 650 -18.75 25.50 16.53
CA LEU A 650 -18.42 24.39 15.66
C LEU A 650 -17.88 23.24 16.50
N ASP A 651 -18.65 22.14 16.63
CA ASP A 651 -18.25 20.95 17.40
C ASP A 651 -17.28 20.04 16.67
N ALA A 652 -17.46 19.95 15.35
CA ALA A 652 -16.56 19.18 14.53
C ALA A 652 -16.45 19.74 13.13
N ALA A 653 -15.23 19.76 12.62
CA ALA A 653 -14.94 20.09 11.23
C ALA A 653 -13.90 19.14 10.70
N ASN A 654 -14.13 18.66 9.50
CA ASN A 654 -13.11 17.99 8.70
C ASN A 654 -13.20 18.54 7.30
N VAL A 655 -12.23 19.36 6.92
CA VAL A 655 -12.14 19.97 5.60
C VAL A 655 -10.84 19.53 4.97
N LEU A 656 -10.90 18.98 3.77
CA LEU A 656 -9.75 18.61 2.99
C LEU A 656 -9.88 19.16 1.58
N VAL A 657 -8.88 19.91 1.16
CA VAL A 657 -8.74 20.45 -0.18
C VAL A 657 -7.53 19.78 -0.83
N GLY A 658 -7.77 19.11 -1.94
CA GLY A 658 -6.73 18.53 -2.79
C GLY A 658 -6.64 19.27 -4.10
N PHE A 659 -5.42 19.57 -4.53
CA PHE A 659 -5.11 20.23 -5.81
C PHE A 659 -4.05 19.44 -6.57
N ARG A 660 -4.34 19.14 -7.84
CA ARG A 660 -3.45 18.44 -8.77
C ARG A 660 -3.27 19.32 -10.01
N PRO A 661 -2.26 20.19 -10.05
CA PRO A 661 -2.04 21.08 -11.21
C PRO A 661 -1.77 20.29 -12.49
N ASN A 662 -1.13 19.14 -12.37
CA ASN A 662 -0.88 18.18 -13.45
C ASN A 662 -0.98 16.73 -12.92
N LYS A 663 -0.69 15.73 -13.75
CA LYS A 663 -0.77 14.31 -13.37
C LYS A 663 0.20 13.93 -12.24
N ASP A 664 1.31 14.63 -12.12
CA ASP A 664 2.44 14.25 -11.26
C ASP A 664 2.50 15.08 -9.98
N ALA A 665 1.89 16.26 -9.94
CA ALA A 665 1.88 17.12 -8.76
C ALA A 665 0.64 16.89 -7.90
N ILE A 666 0.86 16.86 -6.59
CA ILE A 666 -0.19 16.69 -5.56
C ILE A 666 0.04 17.75 -4.48
N MET A 667 -1.00 18.44 -4.10
CA MET A 667 -1.02 19.36 -2.96
C MET A 667 -2.30 19.13 -2.17
N ASN A 668 -2.20 19.02 -0.85
CA ASN A 668 -3.34 18.85 0.03
C ASN A 668 -3.22 19.80 1.21
N VAL A 669 -4.37 20.37 1.61
CA VAL A 669 -4.52 21.11 2.85
C VAL A 669 -5.75 20.58 3.55
N GLY A 670 -5.59 20.20 4.80
CA GLY A 670 -6.65 19.67 5.64
C GLY A 670 -6.76 20.45 6.95
N TYR A 671 -7.98 20.63 7.44
CA TYR A 671 -8.28 21.13 8.76
C TYR A 671 -9.20 20.14 9.46
N THR A 672 -8.86 19.78 10.70
CA THR A 672 -9.64 18.89 11.53
C THR A 672 -9.86 19.54 12.90
N LEU A 673 -11.10 19.71 13.27
CA LEU A 673 -11.56 20.09 14.60
C LEU A 673 -12.45 18.96 15.12
N ARG A 674 -12.23 18.51 16.33
CA ARG A 674 -13.08 17.54 17.01
C ARG A 674 -13.09 17.81 18.49
N GLU A 675 -14.25 18.16 19.01
CA GLU A 675 -14.48 18.18 20.44
C GLU A 675 -14.61 16.76 20.99
N PRO A 676 -14.06 16.47 22.17
CA PRO A 676 -14.26 15.18 22.80
C PRO A 676 -15.76 15.00 23.15
N PRO A 677 -16.30 13.77 23.06
CA PRO A 677 -17.63 13.50 23.59
C PRO A 677 -17.72 13.84 25.07
N ALA A 678 -18.93 14.17 25.57
CA ALA A 678 -19.15 14.54 26.96
C ALA A 678 -18.62 13.49 27.98
N SER A 679 -18.68 12.21 27.62
CA SER A 679 -18.08 11.09 28.38
C SER A 679 -16.55 11.13 28.50
N PHE A 680 -15.88 11.96 27.71
CA PHE A 680 -14.43 12.17 27.67
C PHE A 680 -14.07 13.65 27.72
N ALA A 681 -14.88 14.47 28.36
CA ALA A 681 -14.68 15.93 28.42
C ALA A 681 -13.34 16.36 29.04
N ALA A 682 -12.67 15.48 29.78
CA ALA A 682 -11.29 15.71 30.26
C ALA A 682 -10.22 15.64 29.16
N ARG A 683 -10.55 15.09 27.99
CA ARG A 683 -9.60 15.05 26.86
C ARG A 683 -9.53 16.41 26.18
N PRO A 684 -8.35 16.81 25.70
CA PRO A 684 -8.21 18.05 24.94
C PRO A 684 -8.99 17.99 23.62
N VAL A 685 -9.43 19.15 23.16
CA VAL A 685 -9.97 19.31 21.80
C VAL A 685 -8.89 18.93 20.80
N THR A 686 -9.24 18.19 19.78
CA THR A 686 -8.30 17.94 18.68
C THR A 686 -8.49 19.00 17.61
N GLU A 687 -7.55 19.93 17.49
CA GLU A 687 -7.55 20.94 16.44
C GLU A 687 -6.23 20.92 15.67
N GLN A 688 -6.28 20.52 14.40
CA GLN A 688 -5.08 20.25 13.60
C GLN A 688 -5.20 20.77 12.17
N VAL A 689 -4.07 21.27 11.66
CA VAL A 689 -3.89 21.57 10.24
C VAL A 689 -2.92 20.56 9.64
N ASN A 690 -3.31 19.92 8.55
CA ASN A 690 -2.52 18.95 7.83
C ASN A 690 -2.22 19.49 6.43
N THR A 691 -0.94 19.56 6.06
CA THR A 691 -0.52 19.98 4.72
C THR A 691 0.38 18.93 4.14
N SER A 692 0.19 18.57 2.88
CA SER A 692 1.13 17.69 2.18
C SER A 692 1.24 18.04 0.72
N ALA A 693 2.43 17.86 0.16
CA ALA A 693 2.70 18.12 -1.25
C ALA A 693 3.72 17.16 -1.82
N TYR A 694 3.54 16.85 -3.10
CA TYR A 694 4.54 16.25 -3.98
C TYR A 694 4.60 17.08 -5.24
N ILE A 695 5.75 17.68 -5.53
CA ILE A 695 5.92 18.70 -6.57
C ILE A 695 7.12 18.32 -7.45
N PRO A 696 6.92 17.97 -8.72
CA PRO A 696 8.01 17.86 -9.66
C PRO A 696 8.62 19.24 -9.93
N ILE A 697 9.94 19.36 -9.76
CA ILE A 697 10.71 20.59 -10.00
C ILE A 697 11.10 20.65 -11.48
N ASN A 698 11.51 19.51 -12.03
CA ASN A 698 11.80 19.29 -13.44
C ASN A 698 11.54 17.82 -13.80
N ASP A 699 11.98 17.37 -14.97
CA ASP A 699 11.72 16.01 -15.45
C ASP A 699 12.31 14.92 -14.54
N ASN A 700 13.37 15.20 -13.80
CA ASN A 700 14.07 14.23 -12.95
C ASN A 700 13.93 14.50 -11.46
N TRP A 701 13.77 15.75 -11.04
CA TRP A 701 13.73 16.11 -9.63
C TRP A 701 12.33 16.44 -9.15
N SER A 702 11.97 15.87 -8.01
CA SER A 702 10.76 16.20 -7.27
C SER A 702 11.09 16.51 -5.82
N ALA A 703 10.35 17.44 -5.24
CA ALA A 703 10.36 17.70 -3.80
C ALA A 703 9.00 17.31 -3.20
N PHE A 704 9.02 16.84 -1.97
CA PHE A 704 7.79 16.48 -1.29
C PHE A 704 7.89 16.73 0.21
N GLY A 705 6.76 16.86 0.85
CA GLY A 705 6.69 17.03 2.27
C GLY A 705 5.28 16.97 2.81
N ALA A 706 5.20 16.81 4.13
CA ALA A 706 3.96 16.83 4.88
C ALA A 706 4.20 17.39 6.26
N VAL A 707 3.23 18.15 6.76
CA VAL A 707 3.24 18.73 8.11
C VAL A 707 1.88 18.50 8.73
N ARG A 708 1.85 17.99 9.95
CA ARG A 708 0.68 17.95 10.81
C ARG A 708 0.92 18.82 12.02
N TYR A 709 0.23 19.94 12.07
CA TYR A 709 0.35 20.92 13.14
C TYR A 709 -0.87 20.88 14.06
N SER A 710 -0.65 20.73 15.36
CA SER A 710 -1.71 20.82 16.37
C SER A 710 -1.80 22.26 16.86
N LEU A 711 -2.96 22.86 16.70
CA LEU A 711 -3.26 24.22 17.18
C LEU A 711 -3.43 24.22 18.72
N GLU A 712 -3.88 23.13 19.28
CA GLU A 712 -4.05 22.94 20.73
C GLU A 712 -2.69 22.91 21.45
N ILE A 713 -1.74 22.13 20.91
CA ILE A 713 -0.41 22.00 21.51
C ILE A 713 0.51 23.19 21.10
N GLY A 714 0.17 23.91 20.02
CA GLY A 714 0.98 24.97 19.46
C GLY A 714 2.26 24.48 18.73
N SER A 715 2.30 23.18 18.36
CA SER A 715 3.49 22.54 17.79
C SER A 715 3.15 21.59 16.64
N SER A 716 4.13 21.30 15.78
CA SER A 716 3.97 20.23 14.80
C SER A 716 4.05 18.88 15.51
N VAL A 717 3.10 18.02 15.18
CA VAL A 717 3.01 16.64 15.67
C VAL A 717 3.90 15.73 14.82
N GLU A 718 4.01 16.05 13.54
CA GLU A 718 4.65 15.21 12.55
C GLU A 718 5.05 16.04 11.34
N ASP A 719 6.34 15.97 11.00
CA ASP A 719 6.92 16.66 9.87
C ASP A 719 7.68 15.69 8.99
N MET A 720 7.50 15.80 7.68
CA MET A 720 8.27 15.07 6.69
C MET A 720 8.71 16.02 5.59
N ILE A 721 9.96 15.94 5.19
CA ILE A 721 10.47 16.62 4.00
C ILE A 721 11.39 15.67 3.25
N GLY A 722 11.32 15.70 1.94
CA GLY A 722 12.18 14.85 1.11
C GLY A 722 12.34 15.35 -0.29
N VAL A 723 13.31 14.75 -0.95
CA VAL A 723 13.62 14.96 -2.36
C VAL A 723 13.71 13.63 -3.07
N GLU A 724 13.27 13.63 -4.31
CA GLU A 724 13.36 12.49 -5.21
C GLU A 724 14.14 12.91 -6.46
N TYR A 725 15.09 12.08 -6.84
CA TYR A 725 15.65 12.06 -8.19
C TYR A 725 15.16 10.81 -8.91
N ASP A 726 14.48 10.97 -10.02
CA ASP A 726 13.96 9.88 -10.86
C ASP A 726 14.56 9.99 -12.26
N GLY A 727 15.67 9.26 -12.47
CA GLY A 727 16.37 9.19 -13.73
C GLY A 727 15.80 8.13 -14.67
N CYS A 728 16.49 7.89 -15.79
CA CYS A 728 16.15 6.85 -16.77
C CYS A 728 16.09 5.47 -16.09
N CYS A 729 17.19 5.04 -15.48
CA CYS A 729 17.37 3.67 -15.02
C CYS A 729 17.55 3.54 -13.49
N TRP A 730 17.41 4.63 -12.73
CA TRP A 730 17.48 4.59 -11.29
C TRP A 730 16.67 5.71 -10.64
N ARG A 731 16.28 5.49 -9.38
CA ARG A 731 15.56 6.45 -8.54
C ARG A 731 16.19 6.50 -7.16
N VAL A 732 16.31 7.71 -6.62
CA VAL A 732 16.74 7.93 -5.23
C VAL A 732 15.74 8.82 -4.52
N ARG A 733 15.40 8.47 -3.29
CA ARG A 733 14.64 9.31 -2.36
C ARG A 733 15.38 9.46 -1.06
N LEU A 734 15.42 10.69 -0.59
CA LEU A 734 15.94 11.05 0.72
C LEU A 734 14.82 11.69 1.51
N ILE A 735 14.55 11.18 2.69
CA ILE A 735 13.50 11.66 3.59
C ILE A 735 14.07 11.98 4.95
N TYR A 736 13.75 13.13 5.45
CA TYR A 736 13.90 13.52 6.85
C TYR A 736 12.53 13.61 7.49
N MET A 737 12.40 13.05 8.68
CA MET A 737 11.18 13.07 9.49
C MET A 737 11.48 13.57 10.89
N SER A 738 10.51 14.24 11.47
CA SER A 738 10.49 14.61 12.89
C SER A 738 9.07 14.43 13.41
N TYR A 739 8.90 13.76 14.55
CA TYR A 739 7.61 13.51 15.16
C TYR A 739 7.68 13.55 16.69
N LEU A 740 6.55 13.89 17.32
CA LEU A 740 6.45 13.92 18.78
C LEU A 740 6.38 12.49 19.31
N ASP A 741 7.19 12.20 20.33
CA ASP A 741 7.28 10.90 20.98
C ASP A 741 6.09 10.64 21.94
N THR A 742 5.52 11.67 22.52
CA THR A 742 4.59 11.60 23.66
C THR A 742 3.11 11.45 23.27
N LEU A 743 2.78 11.11 22.02
CA LEU A 743 1.40 11.00 21.57
C LEU A 743 0.60 9.80 22.13
N ARG A 744 1.22 8.96 22.96
CA ARG A 744 0.51 7.87 23.66
C ARG A 744 -0.21 8.34 24.90
N ASP A 745 0.32 9.32 25.61
CA ASP A 745 -0.28 9.87 26.81
C ASP A 745 -1.33 10.90 26.42
N VAL A 746 -2.40 10.44 25.79
CA VAL A 746 -3.45 11.30 25.20
C VAL A 746 -4.25 12.03 26.28
N ASP A 747 -4.15 11.61 27.52
CA ASP A 747 -4.92 12.17 28.64
C ASP A 747 -4.14 13.18 29.50
N VAL A 748 -2.84 13.38 29.23
CA VAL A 748 -2.02 14.32 29.98
C VAL A 748 -1.58 15.46 29.07
N PHE A 749 -2.03 16.67 29.35
CA PHE A 749 -1.48 17.90 28.78
C PHE A 749 -0.05 18.08 29.29
N ILE A 750 0.93 17.78 28.42
CA ILE A 750 2.35 18.00 28.72
C ILE A 750 2.70 19.40 28.22
N PRO A 751 3.20 20.29 29.06
CA PRO A 751 3.70 21.59 28.64
C PRO A 751 4.80 21.46 27.57
N GLU A 752 4.79 22.32 26.56
CA GLU A 752 5.68 22.32 25.40
C GLU A 752 7.17 22.07 25.68
N PRO A 753 7.77 22.54 26.82
CA PRO A 753 9.18 22.30 27.15
C PRO A 753 9.56 20.84 27.42
N GLU A 754 8.57 19.96 27.69
CA GLU A 754 8.78 18.55 28.02
C GLU A 754 8.51 17.62 26.80
N LEU A 755 8.07 18.18 25.66
CA LEU A 755 7.80 17.41 24.46
C LEU A 755 9.10 16.94 23.82
N THR A 756 9.35 15.65 23.84
CA THR A 756 10.49 15.04 23.14
C THR A 756 10.13 14.79 21.68
N ARG A 757 11.11 14.97 20.79
CA ARG A 757 10.93 14.75 19.35
C ARG A 757 11.94 13.74 18.84
N ASP A 758 11.41 12.73 18.18
CA ASP A 758 12.22 11.80 17.43
C ASP A 758 12.47 12.28 16.01
N ARG A 759 13.60 11.84 15.48
CA ARG A 759 14.05 12.17 14.13
C ARG A 759 14.49 10.92 13.43
N ALA A 760 14.12 10.81 12.17
CA ALA A 760 14.50 9.68 11.33
C ALA A 760 14.95 10.15 9.95
N PHE A 761 15.96 9.47 9.42
CA PHE A 761 16.37 9.59 8.03
C PHE A 761 16.08 8.28 7.33
N GLN A 762 15.41 8.38 6.20
CA GLN A 762 15.14 7.22 5.35
C GLN A 762 15.71 7.44 3.96
N PHE A 763 16.25 6.37 3.42
CA PHE A 763 16.86 6.34 2.10
C PHE A 763 16.25 5.23 1.28
N GLN A 764 15.82 5.57 0.06
CA GLN A 764 15.37 4.59 -0.93
C GLN A 764 16.23 4.73 -2.18
N PHE A 765 16.67 3.60 -2.70
CA PHE A 765 17.36 3.52 -3.97
C PHE A 765 16.75 2.38 -4.81
N VAL A 766 16.36 2.69 -6.02
CA VAL A 766 15.73 1.75 -6.96
C VAL A 766 16.53 1.72 -8.25
N LEU A 767 17.01 0.54 -8.61
CA LEU A 767 17.54 0.25 -9.94
C LEU A 767 16.38 -0.24 -10.81
N LYS A 768 15.92 0.60 -11.74
CA LYS A 768 14.79 0.26 -12.60
C LYS A 768 15.15 -0.95 -13.47
N GLY A 769 14.28 -1.94 -13.49
CA GLY A 769 14.49 -3.21 -14.16
C GLY A 769 15.04 -4.33 -13.27
N LEU A 770 15.86 -4.01 -12.26
CA LEU A 770 16.42 -4.99 -11.31
C LEU A 770 15.65 -5.04 -9.98
N GLY A 771 15.21 -3.88 -9.47
CA GLY A 771 14.58 -3.73 -8.16
C GLY A 771 15.19 -2.61 -7.34
N GLY A 772 14.87 -2.54 -6.04
CA GLY A 772 15.34 -1.45 -5.20
C GLY A 772 15.30 -1.79 -3.72
N PHE A 773 15.97 -0.98 -2.92
CA PHE A 773 15.91 -1.02 -1.46
C PHE A 773 15.22 0.24 -0.91
N GLY A 774 14.64 0.14 0.29
CA GLY A 774 13.89 1.22 0.92
C GLY A 774 12.38 1.21 0.61
N ASN A 775 11.76 0.05 0.46
CA ASN A 775 10.30 -0.06 0.21
C ASN A 775 9.45 0.57 1.31
N ARG A 776 10.01 0.75 2.53
CA ARG A 776 9.39 1.47 3.65
C ARG A 776 9.02 2.91 3.28
N VAL A 777 9.84 3.55 2.45
CA VAL A 777 9.64 4.92 1.97
C VAL A 777 8.35 5.07 1.18
N ASP A 778 8.00 4.08 0.35
CA ASP A 778 6.76 4.11 -0.43
C ASP A 778 5.51 4.09 0.47
N ASN A 779 5.51 3.25 1.50
CA ASN A 779 4.42 3.16 2.47
C ASN A 779 4.29 4.48 3.26
N LEU A 780 5.41 5.00 3.72
CA LEU A 780 5.44 6.28 4.43
C LEU A 780 4.89 7.44 3.59
N MET A 781 5.30 7.54 2.32
CA MET A 781 4.80 8.57 1.42
C MET A 781 3.29 8.41 1.15
N GLN A 782 2.78 7.17 1.04
CA GLN A 782 1.34 6.91 0.89
C GLN A 782 0.54 7.31 2.13
N ASP A 783 1.09 7.09 3.32
CA ASP A 783 0.46 7.45 4.59
C ASP A 783 0.45 8.98 4.80
N MET A 784 1.53 9.67 4.43
CA MET A 784 1.72 11.09 4.69
C MET A 784 1.18 11.99 3.58
N ILE A 785 1.22 11.55 2.32
CA ILE A 785 0.81 12.35 1.16
C ILE A 785 -0.43 11.71 0.53
N ARG A 786 -1.59 12.23 0.88
CA ARG A 786 -2.85 11.68 0.38
C ARG A 786 -2.92 11.69 -1.14
N GLY A 787 -3.17 10.52 -1.72
CA GLY A 787 -3.29 10.33 -3.16
C GLY A 787 -1.96 10.14 -3.88
N PHE A 788 -0.85 10.01 -3.14
CA PHE A 788 0.41 9.52 -3.67
C PHE A 788 0.25 8.03 -4.04
N ASN A 789 0.82 7.63 -5.17
CA ASN A 789 0.85 6.24 -5.62
C ASN A 789 2.30 5.85 -5.94
N ALA A 790 2.85 4.90 -5.21
CA ALA A 790 4.22 4.43 -5.38
C ALA A 790 4.49 3.72 -6.72
N LYS A 791 3.44 3.29 -7.42
CA LYS A 791 3.53 2.61 -8.73
C LYS A 791 3.66 3.58 -9.93
N ARG A 792 3.87 4.85 -9.64
CA ARG A 792 4.14 5.85 -10.69
C ARG A 792 5.60 5.85 -11.12
#